data_8f297d77eea63184abd64ddfe2727bbd
#
_entry.id   8f297d77eea63184abd64ddfe2727bbd
#
_cell.length_a   1.000
_cell.length_b   1.000
_cell.length_c   1.000
_cell.angle_alpha   90.00
_cell.angle_beta   90.00
_cell.angle_gamma   90.00
#
_symmetry.space_group_name_H-M   'P 1'
#
loop_
_entity.id
_entity.type
_entity.pdbx_description
1 polymer ?
#
loop_
_entity_poly.entity_id
_entity_poly.type
_entity_poly.pdbx_seq_one_letter_code
_entity_poly.pdbx_strand_id
1 'polypeptide(L)'
;MAQIFDAPSKAILRSQIAEHIAENDNNDRRVDQEGETPLPKDRFFDRELSWLKFNQRVLECAENEDMPLLERANFAAIFASNLDEFFMVRVAGLKRRIDSGIAVPSAAGLSPRQQLRAISETAHRLQNEHAHYAIDTILPELEKEHIVLLTWDKLTSAAQERLSRYYRQQVFPVLTPLAVDPAHPFPYISGGSINLAVIVENPASGKSHFARVKIPSNLPRLVPVDDMTDEESKDERYGFIAMEKLIAAHLESLFPGMIIKEARSFRVTRNEDIDVEEDDAENLLNAMEKELLRRRFGPPIRLEITDTTSPFLSQLLADQLGVSQDEVYRLPSPLDLTVLFELGGVDRPDLKNRPFVPTTNRQIAEVESSRAQDIFAAIRERDILLHHPYDSFSTSVQAFLAQAAADPKVLAIKQTLYRTSSNSPIIDALIDAAHAGKQVLALVEIKARFDEDANIAWARKLERAGVHVVYGIVGLKTHCKLIEVVRQEADGLRRYCHVGTGNYNPKTARLYTDLGLLTCDPVVGQDLTRLFNQLSGYAPKSSFHRLLVAPRTVRTGLIQRIRREEDAARAGKEAWIKIKVNSIVDEKTIDALYRASQAGVKIDIVERGICALKPGVPGLSENIRVRSILGRFLEHSRIYAFCNADGPQIGEGPASGPEVYIGSADLMHRNLDRRVEALVRVTAPEQIDELIRYVDLQMADSTMSWHMQPDGTYVLHTKDDEGRPLVDSQEYLIRKHQRRPSSHN
;
A
#
# COMPACT_ATOMS: atom_id res chain seq x y z
N MET A 1 -45.62 8.40 -5.89
CA MET A 1 -44.56 8.94 -6.79
C MET A 1 -43.29 8.09 -6.68
N ALA A 2 -43.38 6.78 -6.95
CA ALA A 2 -42.27 5.86 -6.84
C ALA A 2 -42.29 4.83 -8.00
N GLN A 3 -42.30 5.28 -9.26
CA GLN A 3 -42.33 4.38 -10.42
C GLN A 3 -41.80 5.01 -11.71
N ILE A 4 -40.74 5.83 -11.70
CA ILE A 4 -40.20 6.43 -12.93
C ILE A 4 -38.68 6.20 -13.12
N PHE A 5 -37.99 5.42 -12.32
CA PHE A 5 -36.56 5.16 -12.54
C PHE A 5 -36.27 3.66 -12.62
N ASP A 6 -36.84 2.98 -13.61
CA ASP A 6 -36.56 1.56 -13.82
C ASP A 6 -35.81 1.26 -15.12
N ALA A 7 -34.82 0.38 -15.01
CA ALA A 7 -34.18 -0.49 -16.00
C ALA A 7 -33.51 0.06 -17.29
N PRO A 8 -33.98 1.08 -18.01
CA PRO A 8 -33.28 1.50 -19.26
C PRO A 8 -31.91 2.14 -19.01
N SER A 9 -31.69 2.76 -17.85
CA SER A 9 -30.44 3.47 -17.54
C SER A 9 -29.23 2.54 -17.31
N LYS A 10 -29.47 1.35 -16.73
CA LYS A 10 -28.40 0.35 -16.48
C LYS A 10 -27.90 -0.30 -17.79
N ALA A 11 -28.83 -0.63 -18.69
CA ALA A 11 -28.49 -1.20 -19.99
C ALA A 11 -27.75 -0.20 -20.90
N ILE A 12 -28.13 1.08 -20.85
CA ILE A 12 -27.50 2.17 -21.59
C ILE A 12 -26.06 2.41 -21.06
N LEU A 13 -25.85 2.35 -19.75
CA LEU A 13 -24.53 2.52 -19.15
C LEU A 13 -23.59 1.35 -19.49
N ARG A 14 -24.08 0.10 -19.48
CA ARG A 14 -23.33 -1.09 -19.93
C ARG A 14 -22.98 -1.00 -21.40
N SER A 15 -23.92 -0.60 -22.26
CA SER A 15 -23.69 -0.39 -23.68
C SER A 15 -22.62 0.70 -23.91
N GLN A 16 -22.71 1.82 -23.20
CA GLN A 16 -21.74 2.91 -23.33
C GLN A 16 -20.36 2.60 -22.78
N ILE A 17 -20.25 1.82 -21.69
CA ILE A 17 -18.95 1.33 -21.18
C ILE A 17 -18.37 0.28 -22.14
N ALA A 18 -19.20 -0.64 -22.64
CA ALA A 18 -18.80 -1.65 -23.62
C ALA A 18 -18.44 -1.01 -24.97
N GLU A 19 -19.20 -0.03 -25.45
CA GLU A 19 -18.89 0.76 -26.64
C GLU A 19 -17.60 1.56 -26.46
N HIS A 20 -17.38 2.14 -25.29
CA HIS A 20 -16.17 2.91 -25.01
C HIS A 20 -14.93 2.04 -24.87
N ILE A 21 -15.05 0.83 -24.31
CA ILE A 21 -13.98 -0.18 -24.32
C ILE A 21 -13.73 -0.64 -25.75
N ALA A 22 -14.78 -0.86 -26.55
CA ALA A 22 -14.67 -1.25 -27.96
C ALA A 22 -14.17 -0.10 -28.86
N GLU A 23 -14.52 1.16 -28.58
CA GLU A 23 -13.98 2.34 -29.26
C GLU A 23 -12.51 2.57 -28.93
N ASN A 24 -12.09 2.35 -27.69
CA ASN A 24 -10.67 2.39 -27.31
C ASN A 24 -9.88 1.23 -27.95
N ASP A 25 -10.43 0.02 -28.00
CA ASP A 25 -9.81 -1.11 -28.72
C ASP A 25 -9.78 -0.87 -30.25
N ASN A 26 -10.77 -0.22 -30.82
CA ASN A 26 -10.78 0.11 -32.26
C ASN A 26 -9.88 1.32 -32.61
N ASN A 27 -9.77 2.33 -31.74
CA ASN A 27 -8.78 3.39 -31.88
C ASN A 27 -7.35 2.86 -31.69
N ASP A 28 -7.14 1.92 -30.81
CA ASP A 28 -5.84 1.25 -30.61
C ASP A 28 -5.46 0.38 -31.83
N ARG A 29 -6.42 -0.32 -32.49
CA ARG A 29 -6.17 -1.09 -33.73
C ARG A 29 -5.84 -0.23 -34.92
N ARG A 30 -6.26 1.04 -34.97
CA ARG A 30 -5.87 2.01 -36.03
C ARG A 30 -4.50 2.62 -35.82
N VAL A 31 -3.84 2.33 -34.70
CA VAL A 31 -2.55 2.89 -34.27
C VAL A 31 -1.40 1.89 -34.46
N ASP A 32 -1.66 0.63 -34.82
CA ASP A 32 -0.65 -0.28 -35.36
C ASP A 32 -0.27 0.24 -36.77
N GLN A 33 0.79 1.06 -36.82
CA GLN A 33 1.33 1.56 -38.08
C GLN A 33 1.83 0.36 -38.89
N GLU A 34 1.28 0.19 -40.09
CA GLU A 34 1.79 -0.77 -41.06
C GLU A 34 3.29 -0.49 -41.29
N GLY A 35 4.16 -1.40 -40.84
CA GLY A 35 5.61 -1.29 -41.02
C GLY A 35 6.47 -1.39 -39.77
N GLU A 36 5.92 -1.45 -38.54
CA GLU A 36 6.71 -1.59 -37.32
C GLU A 36 7.18 -3.04 -37.08
N THR A 37 8.46 -3.22 -36.74
CA THR A 37 9.00 -4.54 -36.37
C THR A 37 8.29 -5.05 -35.12
N PRO A 38 7.74 -6.28 -35.11
CA PRO A 38 7.07 -6.83 -33.94
C PRO A 38 8.02 -6.92 -32.73
N LEU A 39 7.54 -6.52 -31.57
CA LEU A 39 8.29 -6.67 -30.31
C LEU A 39 8.37 -8.15 -29.89
N PRO A 40 9.44 -8.59 -29.18
CA PRO A 40 9.59 -9.97 -28.70
C PRO A 40 8.39 -10.41 -27.83
N LYS A 41 7.98 -11.67 -27.98
CA LYS A 41 6.85 -12.20 -27.20
C LYS A 41 7.14 -12.33 -25.71
N ASP A 42 8.40 -12.58 -25.35
CA ASP A 42 8.88 -12.78 -23.99
C ASP A 42 9.38 -11.49 -23.30
N ARG A 43 8.93 -10.33 -23.78
CA ARG A 43 9.37 -9.01 -23.31
C ARG A 43 8.87 -8.57 -21.93
N PHE A 44 8.03 -9.36 -21.29
CA PHE A 44 7.48 -9.02 -19.98
C PHE A 44 7.95 -9.98 -18.88
N PHE A 45 8.15 -9.46 -17.67
CA PHE A 45 8.20 -10.28 -16.46
C PHE A 45 6.80 -10.56 -15.93
N ASP A 46 6.65 -11.72 -15.25
CA ASP A 46 5.41 -12.03 -14.56
C ASP A 46 5.23 -11.10 -13.35
N ARG A 47 4.05 -10.50 -13.24
CA ARG A 47 3.75 -9.49 -12.24
C ARG A 47 3.72 -10.03 -10.80
N GLU A 48 3.28 -11.28 -10.59
CA GLU A 48 3.17 -11.87 -9.26
C GLU A 48 4.56 -12.33 -8.78
N LEU A 49 5.39 -12.86 -9.67
CA LEU A 49 6.79 -13.15 -9.37
C LEU A 49 7.61 -11.87 -9.14
N SER A 50 7.33 -10.80 -9.89
CA SER A 50 7.92 -9.48 -9.63
C SER A 50 7.52 -8.94 -8.24
N TRP A 51 6.28 -9.19 -7.79
CA TRP A 51 5.85 -8.82 -6.45
C TRP A 51 6.63 -9.59 -5.36
N LEU A 52 6.89 -10.88 -5.56
CA LEU A 52 7.73 -11.67 -4.63
C LEU A 52 9.16 -11.13 -4.57
N LYS A 53 9.73 -10.71 -5.70
CA LYS A 53 11.03 -10.01 -5.74
C LYS A 53 11.00 -8.67 -4.99
N PHE A 54 9.88 -7.95 -5.03
CA PHE A 54 9.71 -6.75 -4.19
C PHE A 54 9.75 -7.13 -2.71
N ASN A 55 9.01 -8.15 -2.29
CA ASN A 55 9.01 -8.55 -0.89
C ASN A 55 10.37 -9.14 -0.45
N GLN A 56 11.14 -9.74 -1.37
CA GLN A 56 12.53 -10.12 -1.13
C GLN A 56 13.38 -8.88 -0.80
N ARG A 57 13.27 -7.78 -1.54
CA ARG A 57 13.99 -6.53 -1.21
C ARG A 57 13.59 -5.96 0.15
N VAL A 58 12.35 -6.16 0.58
CA VAL A 58 11.91 -5.82 1.96
C VAL A 58 12.64 -6.68 2.99
N LEU A 59 12.88 -7.96 2.72
CA LEU A 59 13.70 -8.82 3.58
C LEU A 59 15.17 -8.36 3.59
N GLU A 60 15.73 -8.02 2.43
CA GLU A 60 17.09 -7.47 2.31
C GLU A 60 17.25 -6.16 3.13
N CYS A 61 16.19 -5.37 3.31
CA CYS A 61 16.24 -4.23 4.25
C CYS A 61 16.39 -4.70 5.71
N ALA A 62 15.73 -5.81 6.11
CA ALA A 62 15.92 -6.38 7.44
C ALA A 62 17.35 -6.93 7.63
N GLU A 63 17.95 -7.44 6.56
CA GLU A 63 19.30 -8.00 6.55
C GLU A 63 20.42 -6.93 6.52
N ASN A 64 20.07 -5.67 6.26
CA ASN A 64 21.04 -4.59 6.19
C ASN A 64 21.52 -4.18 7.60
N GLU A 65 22.75 -4.59 7.96
CA GLU A 65 23.36 -4.32 9.27
C GLU A 65 23.63 -2.83 9.53
N ASP A 66 23.67 -1.99 8.48
CA ASP A 66 23.78 -0.54 8.64
C ASP A 66 22.49 0.12 9.17
N MET A 67 21.38 -0.62 9.19
CA MET A 67 20.11 -0.15 9.76
C MET A 67 20.03 -0.43 11.28
N PRO A 68 19.40 0.47 12.06
CA PRO A 68 19.15 0.24 13.47
C PRO A 68 18.35 -1.06 13.71
N LEU A 69 18.69 -1.80 14.77
CA LEU A 69 18.19 -3.17 14.99
C LEU A 69 16.66 -3.27 15.09
N LEU A 70 15.98 -2.32 15.75
CA LEU A 70 14.52 -2.32 15.83
C LEU A 70 13.85 -1.98 14.48
N GLU A 71 14.52 -1.25 13.61
CA GLU A 71 14.04 -1.03 12.24
C GLU A 71 14.18 -2.29 11.38
N ARG A 72 15.28 -3.05 11.56
CA ARG A 72 15.45 -4.37 10.92
C ARG A 72 14.34 -5.33 11.36
N ALA A 73 14.01 -5.36 12.65
CA ALA A 73 12.89 -6.14 13.17
C ALA A 73 11.54 -5.69 12.55
N ASN A 74 11.33 -4.38 12.40
CA ASN A 74 10.16 -3.83 11.72
C ASN A 74 10.08 -4.26 10.24
N PHE A 75 11.20 -4.25 9.50
CA PHE A 75 11.20 -4.72 8.11
C PHE A 75 10.91 -6.22 7.99
N ALA A 76 11.40 -7.04 8.92
CA ALA A 76 11.03 -8.45 9.00
C ALA A 76 9.52 -8.64 9.26
N ALA A 77 8.91 -7.82 10.12
CA ALA A 77 7.46 -7.82 10.34
C ALA A 77 6.68 -7.34 9.11
N ILE A 78 7.19 -6.31 8.39
CA ILE A 78 6.59 -5.83 7.13
C ILE A 78 6.61 -6.93 6.06
N PHE A 79 7.71 -7.68 5.94
CA PHE A 79 7.79 -8.82 5.03
C PHE A 79 6.66 -9.85 5.29
N ALA A 80 6.46 -10.22 6.57
CA ALA A 80 5.41 -11.15 6.96
C ALA A 80 4.01 -10.62 6.61
N SER A 81 3.72 -9.37 6.99
CA SER A 81 2.44 -8.70 6.70
C SER A 81 2.16 -8.60 5.19
N ASN A 82 3.16 -8.23 4.40
CA ASN A 82 3.06 -8.17 2.95
C ASN A 82 2.73 -9.54 2.34
N LEU A 83 3.41 -10.58 2.81
CA LEU A 83 3.22 -11.94 2.32
C LEU A 83 1.80 -12.45 2.65
N ASP A 84 1.28 -12.13 3.82
CA ASP A 84 -0.11 -12.44 4.20
C ASP A 84 -1.10 -11.80 3.22
N GLU A 85 -0.98 -10.51 2.95
CA GLU A 85 -1.85 -9.82 1.97
C GLU A 85 -1.73 -10.43 0.57
N PHE A 86 -0.53 -10.81 0.17
CA PHE A 86 -0.30 -11.47 -1.13
C PHE A 86 -1.07 -12.79 -1.24
N PHE A 87 -1.03 -13.63 -0.20
CA PHE A 87 -1.80 -14.87 -0.18
C PHE A 87 -3.31 -14.63 -0.11
N MET A 88 -3.76 -13.76 0.79
CA MET A 88 -5.19 -13.44 0.97
C MET A 88 -5.86 -12.94 -0.30
N VAL A 89 -5.10 -12.31 -1.19
CA VAL A 89 -5.65 -11.59 -2.34
C VAL A 89 -5.18 -12.18 -3.67
N ARG A 90 -3.85 -12.25 -3.87
CA ARG A 90 -3.28 -12.60 -5.18
C ARG A 90 -3.31 -14.08 -5.45
N VAL A 91 -2.80 -14.85 -4.51
CA VAL A 91 -2.82 -16.32 -4.61
C VAL A 91 -4.28 -16.82 -4.58
N ALA A 92 -5.10 -16.25 -3.69
CA ALA A 92 -6.53 -16.55 -3.63
C ALA A 92 -7.25 -16.28 -4.96
N GLY A 93 -6.99 -15.13 -5.59
CA GLY A 93 -7.56 -14.81 -6.90
C GLY A 93 -7.07 -15.74 -8.02
N LEU A 94 -5.81 -16.16 -7.97
CA LEU A 94 -5.25 -17.10 -8.95
C LEU A 94 -5.86 -18.51 -8.79
N LYS A 95 -6.01 -19.01 -7.56
CA LYS A 95 -6.70 -20.29 -7.27
C LYS A 95 -8.15 -20.26 -7.79
N ARG A 96 -8.89 -19.20 -7.50
CA ARG A 96 -10.27 -19.02 -8.00
C ARG A 96 -10.34 -19.07 -9.54
N ARG A 97 -9.39 -18.47 -10.25
CA ARG A 97 -9.30 -18.58 -11.72
C ARG A 97 -9.09 -20.02 -12.18
N ILE A 98 -8.21 -20.76 -11.51
CA ILE A 98 -7.95 -22.17 -11.80
C ILE A 98 -9.20 -23.01 -11.58
N ASP A 99 -9.90 -22.82 -10.45
CA ASP A 99 -11.12 -23.54 -10.07
C ASP A 99 -12.27 -23.26 -11.03
N SER A 100 -12.34 -22.01 -11.55
CA SER A 100 -13.32 -21.59 -12.57
C SER A 100 -12.94 -22.01 -14.00
N GLY A 101 -11.86 -22.76 -14.19
CA GLY A 101 -11.41 -23.20 -15.52
C GLY A 101 -10.86 -22.12 -16.44
N ILE A 102 -10.54 -20.93 -15.91
CA ILE A 102 -9.99 -19.81 -16.68
C ILE A 102 -8.50 -20.08 -16.95
N ALA A 103 -8.16 -20.36 -18.23
CA ALA A 103 -6.82 -20.75 -18.65
C ALA A 103 -6.04 -19.63 -19.36
N VAL A 104 -6.48 -18.36 -19.29
CA VAL A 104 -5.81 -17.24 -19.96
C VAL A 104 -4.40 -17.04 -19.36
N PRO A 105 -3.33 -17.12 -20.18
CA PRO A 105 -1.96 -16.91 -19.72
C PRO A 105 -1.73 -15.47 -19.23
N SER A 106 -0.71 -15.28 -18.38
CA SER A 106 -0.22 -13.94 -18.03
C SER A 106 0.50 -13.27 -19.21
N ALA A 107 0.79 -11.97 -19.11
CA ALA A 107 1.59 -11.25 -20.12
C ALA A 107 2.98 -11.89 -20.35
N ALA A 108 3.53 -12.55 -19.32
CA ALA A 108 4.77 -13.33 -19.42
C ALA A 108 4.60 -14.72 -20.05
N GLY A 109 3.40 -15.08 -20.50
CA GLY A 109 3.11 -16.36 -21.15
C GLY A 109 2.87 -17.55 -20.19
N LEU A 110 2.85 -17.34 -18.88
CA LEU A 110 2.60 -18.40 -17.91
C LEU A 110 1.10 -18.68 -17.77
N SER A 111 0.71 -19.97 -17.87
CA SER A 111 -0.64 -20.41 -17.51
C SER A 111 -0.88 -20.22 -16.00
N PRO A 112 -2.14 -20.09 -15.53
CA PRO A 112 -2.43 -19.92 -14.11
C PRO A 112 -1.82 -21.00 -13.20
N ARG A 113 -1.76 -22.24 -13.65
CA ARG A 113 -1.13 -23.35 -12.90
C ARG A 113 0.39 -23.25 -12.85
N GLN A 114 1.03 -22.86 -13.96
CA GLN A 114 2.49 -22.60 -13.97
C GLN A 114 2.85 -21.43 -13.06
N GLN A 115 2.05 -20.36 -13.10
CA GLN A 115 2.20 -19.20 -12.25
C GLN A 115 2.07 -19.58 -10.76
N LEU A 116 1.04 -20.36 -10.39
CA LEU A 116 0.84 -20.81 -9.01
C LEU A 116 2.00 -21.66 -8.51
N ARG A 117 2.54 -22.58 -9.34
CA ARG A 117 3.70 -23.40 -8.99
C ARG A 117 4.93 -22.54 -8.74
N ALA A 118 5.26 -21.63 -9.65
CA ALA A 118 6.41 -20.74 -9.51
C ALA A 118 6.28 -19.81 -8.28
N ILE A 119 5.06 -19.36 -7.97
CA ILE A 119 4.76 -18.60 -6.75
C ILE A 119 5.02 -19.47 -5.52
N SER A 120 4.50 -20.71 -5.48
CA SER A 120 4.68 -21.63 -4.35
C SER A 120 6.15 -21.89 -4.07
N GLU A 121 6.93 -22.28 -5.08
CA GLU A 121 8.38 -22.52 -4.97
C GLU A 121 9.12 -21.28 -4.41
N THR A 122 8.83 -20.11 -4.95
CA THR A 122 9.47 -18.85 -4.50
C THR A 122 9.03 -18.46 -3.10
N ALA A 123 7.75 -18.58 -2.76
CA ALA A 123 7.21 -18.22 -1.46
C ALA A 123 7.72 -19.14 -0.35
N HIS A 124 7.83 -20.47 -0.61
CA HIS A 124 8.43 -21.42 0.34
C HIS A 124 9.88 -21.04 0.68
N ARG A 125 10.69 -20.74 -0.35
CA ARG A 125 12.07 -20.29 -0.16
C ARG A 125 12.14 -19.01 0.68
N LEU A 126 11.46 -17.97 0.24
CA LEU A 126 11.49 -16.65 0.90
C LEU A 126 10.96 -16.69 2.32
N GLN A 127 9.87 -17.42 2.58
CA GLN A 127 9.30 -17.53 3.92
C GLN A 127 10.22 -18.29 4.86
N ASN A 128 10.93 -19.30 4.36
CA ASN A 128 11.92 -20.05 5.12
C ASN A 128 13.15 -19.20 5.45
N GLU A 129 13.69 -18.50 4.46
CA GLU A 129 14.80 -17.54 4.65
C GLU A 129 14.44 -16.48 5.70
N HIS A 130 13.26 -15.87 5.56
CA HIS A 130 12.75 -14.86 6.49
C HIS A 130 12.60 -15.40 7.93
N ALA A 131 12.00 -16.60 8.08
CA ALA A 131 11.76 -17.17 9.39
C ALA A 131 13.07 -17.52 10.10
N HIS A 132 14.02 -18.15 9.40
CA HIS A 132 15.36 -18.43 9.94
C HIS A 132 16.12 -17.16 10.26
N TYR A 133 16.09 -16.15 9.36
CA TYR A 133 16.77 -14.91 9.63
C TYR A 133 16.23 -14.20 10.89
N ALA A 134 14.91 -14.17 11.06
CA ALA A 134 14.29 -13.58 12.24
C ALA A 134 14.70 -14.31 13.55
N ILE A 135 14.76 -15.65 13.52
CA ILE A 135 14.99 -16.46 14.72
C ILE A 135 16.47 -16.64 15.00
N ASP A 136 17.29 -16.84 13.98
CA ASP A 136 18.71 -17.17 14.12
C ASP A 136 19.60 -15.91 14.17
N THR A 137 19.06 -14.75 13.74
CA THR A 137 19.83 -13.49 13.70
C THR A 137 19.14 -12.37 14.49
N ILE A 138 17.93 -11.95 14.13
CA ILE A 138 17.26 -10.77 14.75
C ILE A 138 17.01 -11.01 16.25
N LEU A 139 16.40 -12.13 16.63
CA LEU A 139 16.10 -12.39 18.05
C LEU A 139 17.36 -12.52 18.91
N PRO A 140 18.46 -13.21 18.48
CA PRO A 140 19.71 -13.22 19.23
C PRO A 140 20.41 -11.86 19.32
N GLU A 141 20.30 -11.01 18.30
CA GLU A 141 20.84 -9.64 18.37
C GLU A 141 20.02 -8.77 19.31
N LEU A 142 18.69 -8.89 19.32
CA LEU A 142 17.83 -8.24 20.30
C LEU A 142 18.12 -8.69 21.73
N GLU A 143 18.42 -9.99 21.94
CA GLU A 143 18.80 -10.53 23.26
C GLU A 143 20.10 -9.90 23.78
N LYS A 144 21.09 -9.64 22.91
CA LYS A 144 22.31 -8.91 23.26
C LYS A 144 22.04 -7.47 23.70
N GLU A 145 20.97 -6.87 23.16
CA GLU A 145 20.48 -5.53 23.50
C GLU A 145 19.44 -5.56 24.65
N HIS A 146 19.36 -6.67 25.39
CA HIS A 146 18.47 -6.87 26.52
C HIS A 146 16.96 -6.85 26.18
N ILE A 147 16.60 -7.12 24.92
CA ILE A 147 15.21 -7.33 24.48
C ILE A 147 15.04 -8.82 24.19
N VAL A 148 14.32 -9.54 25.05
CA VAL A 148 14.35 -11.01 25.06
C VAL A 148 12.97 -11.61 24.88
N LEU A 149 12.82 -12.53 23.92
CA LEU A 149 11.66 -13.39 23.79
C LEU A 149 11.92 -14.73 24.47
N LEU A 150 11.29 -14.93 25.62
CA LEU A 150 11.55 -16.06 26.52
C LEU A 150 10.66 -17.27 26.21
N THR A 151 11.18 -18.45 26.51
CA THR A 151 10.41 -19.68 26.62
C THR A 151 10.08 -19.97 28.10
N TRP A 152 9.02 -20.74 28.35
CA TRP A 152 8.54 -21.02 29.69
C TRP A 152 9.60 -21.62 30.63
N ASP A 153 10.43 -22.52 30.11
CA ASP A 153 11.52 -23.21 30.79
C ASP A 153 12.69 -22.30 31.18
N LYS A 154 12.86 -21.16 30.51
CA LYS A 154 13.90 -20.16 30.78
C LYS A 154 13.45 -19.12 31.81
N LEU A 155 12.20 -19.14 32.24
CA LEU A 155 11.67 -18.22 33.24
C LEU A 155 12.12 -18.60 34.66
N THR A 156 12.36 -17.58 35.50
CA THR A 156 12.55 -17.79 36.94
C THR A 156 11.25 -18.32 37.59
N SER A 157 11.37 -19.03 38.69
CA SER A 157 10.20 -19.56 39.42
C SER A 157 9.22 -18.45 39.83
N ALA A 158 9.73 -17.27 40.21
CA ALA A 158 8.90 -16.10 40.54
C ALA A 158 8.13 -15.59 39.30
N ALA A 159 8.77 -15.49 38.14
CA ALA A 159 8.13 -15.12 36.89
C ALA A 159 7.07 -16.14 36.43
N GLN A 160 7.38 -17.44 36.56
CA GLN A 160 6.41 -18.51 36.28
C GLN A 160 5.19 -18.44 37.19
N GLU A 161 5.35 -18.19 38.47
CA GLU A 161 4.23 -18.06 39.41
C GLU A 161 3.35 -16.84 39.09
N ARG A 162 3.97 -15.69 38.78
CA ARG A 162 3.23 -14.47 38.39
C ARG A 162 2.48 -14.67 37.05
N LEU A 163 3.14 -15.20 36.06
CA LEU A 163 2.51 -15.49 34.75
C LEU A 163 1.41 -16.57 34.87
N SER A 164 1.58 -17.57 35.74
CA SER A 164 0.53 -18.53 36.06
C SER A 164 -0.68 -17.89 36.72
N ARG A 165 -0.47 -16.86 37.56
CA ARG A 165 -1.54 -16.06 38.16
C ARG A 165 -2.24 -15.22 37.07
N TYR A 166 -1.48 -14.52 36.22
CA TYR A 166 -2.01 -13.78 35.08
C TYR A 166 -2.82 -14.69 34.13
N TYR A 167 -2.28 -15.87 33.83
CA TYR A 167 -2.98 -16.87 33.02
C TYR A 167 -4.33 -17.23 33.64
N ARG A 168 -4.36 -17.61 34.89
CA ARG A 168 -5.63 -18.01 35.55
C ARG A 168 -6.65 -16.89 35.66
N GLN A 169 -6.22 -15.65 35.83
CA GLN A 169 -7.12 -14.51 36.05
C GLN A 169 -7.57 -13.84 34.75
N GLN A 170 -6.70 -13.74 33.74
CA GLN A 170 -6.94 -12.92 32.57
C GLN A 170 -7.02 -13.72 31.25
N VAL A 171 -6.31 -14.84 31.15
CA VAL A 171 -6.24 -15.62 29.90
C VAL A 171 -7.21 -16.80 29.91
N PHE A 172 -7.14 -17.66 30.95
CA PHE A 172 -7.96 -18.87 31.06
C PHE A 172 -9.47 -18.61 30.88
N PRO A 173 -10.08 -17.58 31.49
CA PRO A 173 -11.53 -17.32 31.33
C PRO A 173 -11.96 -16.96 29.90
N VAL A 174 -11.02 -16.56 29.05
CA VAL A 174 -11.27 -16.19 27.63
C VAL A 174 -11.09 -17.38 26.70
N LEU A 175 -10.43 -18.44 27.16
CA LEU A 175 -10.12 -19.61 26.32
C LEU A 175 -11.31 -20.56 26.21
N THR A 176 -11.53 -21.07 25.00
CA THR A 176 -12.51 -22.12 24.74
C THR A 176 -11.85 -23.23 23.93
N PRO A 177 -11.41 -24.31 24.56
CA PRO A 177 -10.92 -25.48 23.83
C PRO A 177 -12.08 -26.16 23.11
N LEU A 178 -11.87 -26.52 21.83
CA LEU A 178 -12.83 -27.22 21.00
C LEU A 178 -12.26 -28.59 20.62
N ALA A 179 -12.83 -29.63 21.18
CA ALA A 179 -12.47 -31.02 20.85
C ALA A 179 -13.21 -31.47 19.56
N VAL A 180 -12.59 -32.38 18.81
CA VAL A 180 -13.18 -33.00 17.63
C VAL A 180 -13.51 -34.45 17.91
N ASP A 181 -14.80 -34.77 17.78
CA ASP A 181 -15.33 -36.12 17.89
C ASP A 181 -16.54 -36.29 16.94
N PRO A 182 -17.18 -37.46 16.85
CA PRO A 182 -18.34 -37.63 15.96
C PRO A 182 -19.52 -36.69 16.20
N ALA A 183 -19.64 -36.14 17.41
CA ALA A 183 -20.66 -35.13 17.75
C ALA A 183 -20.19 -33.69 17.56
N HIS A 184 -18.88 -33.49 17.49
CA HIS A 184 -18.25 -32.17 17.37
C HIS A 184 -17.31 -32.16 16.14
N PRO A 185 -17.80 -31.68 14.99
CA PRO A 185 -16.99 -31.62 13.78
C PRO A 185 -15.80 -30.67 13.92
N PHE A 186 -14.84 -30.77 13.00
CA PHE A 186 -13.66 -29.91 13.00
C PHE A 186 -14.09 -28.43 13.01
N PRO A 187 -13.58 -27.62 13.97
CA PRO A 187 -14.05 -26.25 14.16
C PRO A 187 -13.57 -25.35 13.02
N TYR A 188 -14.36 -24.33 12.74
CA TYR A 188 -13.93 -23.28 11.83
C TYR A 188 -12.69 -22.57 12.37
N ILE A 189 -11.64 -22.45 11.54
CA ILE A 189 -10.41 -21.71 11.83
C ILE A 189 -10.47 -20.38 11.13
N SER A 190 -10.50 -19.28 11.88
CA SER A 190 -10.52 -17.91 11.32
C SER A 190 -9.19 -17.54 10.67
N GLY A 191 -9.25 -16.81 9.55
CA GLY A 191 -8.07 -16.33 8.83
C GLY A 191 -7.13 -15.51 9.72
N GLY A 192 -5.83 -15.70 9.55
CA GLY A 192 -4.78 -14.99 10.28
C GLY A 192 -4.61 -15.35 11.75
N SER A 193 -5.57 -16.08 12.37
CA SER A 193 -5.48 -16.42 13.79
C SER A 193 -4.46 -17.52 14.08
N ILE A 194 -3.71 -17.36 15.18
CA ILE A 194 -2.85 -18.41 15.72
C ILE A 194 -3.71 -19.34 16.57
N ASN A 195 -3.44 -20.63 16.48
CA ASN A 195 -4.13 -21.68 17.20
C ASN A 195 -3.13 -22.72 17.70
N LEU A 196 -3.44 -23.40 18.79
CA LEU A 196 -2.79 -24.62 19.21
C LEU A 196 -3.61 -25.81 18.73
N ALA A 197 -2.98 -26.70 17.98
CA ALA A 197 -3.46 -28.03 17.67
C ALA A 197 -2.97 -28.97 18.78
N VAL A 198 -3.88 -29.58 19.52
CA VAL A 198 -3.56 -30.38 20.70
C VAL A 198 -4.09 -31.80 20.47
N ILE A 199 -3.22 -32.80 20.64
CA ILE A 199 -3.63 -34.22 20.73
C ILE A 199 -3.68 -34.62 22.19
N VAL A 200 -4.88 -34.90 22.67
CA VAL A 200 -5.13 -35.36 24.03
C VAL A 200 -5.51 -36.85 24.03
N GLU A 201 -5.03 -37.62 25.02
CA GLU A 201 -5.35 -39.03 25.21
C GLU A 201 -6.13 -39.21 26.51
N ASN A 202 -7.24 -39.89 26.44
CA ASN A 202 -7.97 -40.34 27.62
C ASN A 202 -7.27 -41.57 28.23
N PRO A 203 -6.67 -41.46 29.44
CA PRO A 203 -5.90 -42.52 30.04
C PRO A 203 -6.74 -43.77 30.40
N ALA A 204 -8.06 -43.59 30.57
CA ALA A 204 -8.95 -44.72 30.88
C ALA A 204 -9.32 -45.54 29.65
N SER A 205 -9.39 -44.94 28.46
CA SER A 205 -9.78 -45.62 27.21
C SER A 205 -8.63 -45.80 26.22
N GLY A 206 -7.51 -45.11 26.42
CA GLY A 206 -6.38 -45.06 25.47
C GLY A 206 -6.70 -44.34 24.15
N LYS A 207 -7.88 -43.73 24.02
CA LYS A 207 -8.28 -43.03 22.80
C LYS A 207 -7.71 -41.62 22.76
N SER A 208 -7.15 -41.28 21.60
CA SER A 208 -6.66 -39.93 21.32
C SER A 208 -7.73 -39.08 20.59
N HIS A 209 -7.79 -37.83 20.95
CA HIS A 209 -8.69 -36.84 20.34
C HIS A 209 -7.89 -35.58 19.95
N PHE A 210 -8.32 -34.96 18.84
CA PHE A 210 -7.82 -33.67 18.46
C PHE A 210 -8.63 -32.58 19.19
N ALA A 211 -7.94 -31.57 19.68
CA ALA A 211 -8.56 -30.35 20.21
C ALA A 211 -7.86 -29.12 19.67
N ARG A 212 -8.62 -28.06 19.50
CA ARG A 212 -8.12 -26.75 19.06
C ARG A 212 -8.28 -25.73 20.17
N VAL A 213 -7.21 -24.96 20.45
CA VAL A 213 -7.25 -23.80 21.33
C VAL A 213 -6.86 -22.55 20.53
N LYS A 214 -7.77 -21.59 20.38
CA LYS A 214 -7.48 -20.32 19.70
C LYS A 214 -6.73 -19.39 20.65
N ILE A 215 -5.67 -18.78 20.14
CA ILE A 215 -4.99 -17.70 20.84
C ILE A 215 -5.84 -16.42 20.76
N PRO A 216 -6.20 -15.80 21.90
CA PRO A 216 -7.06 -14.62 21.92
C PRO A 216 -6.39 -13.42 21.26
N SER A 217 -7.02 -12.83 20.25
CA SER A 217 -6.51 -11.62 19.57
C SER A 217 -6.86 -10.31 20.29
N ASN A 218 -7.69 -10.36 21.31
CA ASN A 218 -8.05 -9.22 22.15
C ASN A 218 -7.13 -9.05 23.37
N LEU A 219 -6.16 -9.95 23.54
CA LEU A 219 -5.08 -9.84 24.51
C LEU A 219 -3.75 -9.59 23.79
N PRO A 220 -2.76 -8.93 24.45
CA PRO A 220 -1.43 -8.76 23.88
C PRO A 220 -0.82 -10.12 23.52
N ARG A 221 -0.19 -10.21 22.36
CA ARG A 221 0.47 -11.45 21.94
C ARG A 221 1.78 -11.66 22.69
N LEU A 222 2.50 -10.56 22.97
CA LEU A 222 3.68 -10.57 23.83
C LEU A 222 3.28 -10.15 25.25
N VAL A 223 3.44 -11.05 26.19
CA VAL A 223 3.18 -10.80 27.62
C VAL A 223 4.48 -10.37 28.29
N PRO A 224 4.54 -9.16 28.89
CA PRO A 224 5.73 -8.68 29.58
C PRO A 224 6.12 -9.57 30.75
N VAL A 225 7.43 -9.73 30.96
CA VAL A 225 8.03 -10.46 32.07
C VAL A 225 8.84 -9.46 32.93
N ASP A 226 8.23 -8.94 34.02
CA ASP A 226 8.75 -7.81 34.79
C ASP A 226 9.85 -8.18 35.79
N ASP A 227 10.42 -9.26 35.98
CA ASP A 227 11.47 -9.60 36.95
C ASP A 227 12.75 -10.15 36.29
N MET A 228 13.17 -9.52 35.22
CA MET A 228 14.45 -9.85 34.58
C MET A 228 15.61 -8.94 35.04
N THR A 229 15.40 -8.14 36.06
CA THR A 229 16.51 -7.39 36.66
C THR A 229 17.34 -8.31 37.56
N ASP A 230 18.52 -8.71 37.08
CA ASP A 230 19.58 -9.08 38.00
C ASP A 230 19.85 -7.86 38.88
N GLU A 231 19.81 -8.02 40.20
CA GLU A 231 20.11 -6.95 41.15
C GLU A 231 21.51 -6.33 40.95
N GLU A 232 22.35 -6.95 40.13
CA GLU A 232 23.72 -6.51 39.78
C GLU A 232 23.82 -5.67 38.51
N SER A 233 22.83 -5.67 37.58
CA SER A 233 22.87 -4.83 36.39
C SER A 233 21.81 -3.74 36.45
N LYS A 234 22.25 -2.47 36.37
CA LYS A 234 21.39 -1.28 36.27
C LYS A 234 20.74 -1.12 34.91
N ASP A 235 20.90 -2.09 34.01
CA ASP A 235 20.39 -2.00 32.64
C ASP A 235 18.93 -2.51 32.59
N GLU A 236 18.05 -1.66 32.04
CA GLU A 236 16.66 -2.02 31.80
C GLU A 236 16.58 -3.19 30.81
N ARG A 237 15.96 -4.31 31.25
CA ARG A 237 15.72 -5.47 30.40
C ARG A 237 14.26 -5.56 30.01
N TYR A 238 13.99 -5.79 28.75
CA TYR A 238 12.64 -6.00 28.20
C TYR A 238 12.44 -7.48 27.92
N GLY A 239 11.81 -8.20 28.85
CA GLY A 239 11.47 -9.62 28.69
C GLY A 239 10.03 -9.81 28.24
N PHE A 240 9.81 -10.74 27.33
CA PHE A 240 8.48 -11.10 26.85
C PHE A 240 8.34 -12.61 26.72
N ILE A 241 7.10 -13.12 26.91
CA ILE A 241 6.71 -14.47 26.51
C ILE A 241 5.54 -14.40 25.53
N ALA A 242 5.60 -15.19 24.46
CA ALA A 242 4.50 -15.27 23.53
C ALA A 242 3.27 -15.93 24.17
N MET A 243 2.06 -15.40 23.91
CA MET A 243 0.81 -15.88 24.49
C MET A 243 0.58 -17.37 24.20
N GLU A 244 0.91 -17.85 22.99
CA GLU A 244 0.82 -19.25 22.63
C GLU A 244 1.73 -20.15 23.48
N LYS A 245 2.90 -19.65 23.92
CA LYS A 245 3.81 -20.39 24.82
C LYS A 245 3.30 -20.41 26.25
N LEU A 246 2.74 -19.28 26.71
CA LEU A 246 2.11 -19.19 28.02
C LEU A 246 0.91 -20.16 28.12
N ILE A 247 0.04 -20.18 27.11
CA ILE A 247 -1.10 -21.12 27.07
C ILE A 247 -0.63 -22.57 26.97
N ALA A 248 0.37 -22.86 26.16
CA ALA A 248 0.93 -24.20 26.00
C ALA A 248 1.48 -24.76 27.33
N ALA A 249 2.09 -23.92 28.18
CA ALA A 249 2.58 -24.30 29.48
C ALA A 249 1.47 -24.65 30.52
N HIS A 250 0.21 -24.28 30.23
CA HIS A 250 -0.93 -24.49 31.13
C HIS A 250 -2.05 -25.34 30.52
N LEU A 251 -1.78 -26.08 29.44
CA LEU A 251 -2.78 -26.90 28.73
C LEU A 251 -3.48 -27.91 29.63
N GLU A 252 -2.80 -28.46 30.65
CA GLU A 252 -3.41 -29.38 31.61
C GLU A 252 -4.64 -28.79 32.30
N SER A 253 -4.68 -27.48 32.54
CA SER A 253 -5.83 -26.80 33.11
C SER A 253 -7.05 -26.75 32.17
N LEU A 254 -6.82 -26.84 30.87
CA LEU A 254 -7.86 -26.85 29.84
C LEU A 254 -8.38 -28.28 29.56
N PHE A 255 -7.59 -29.30 29.85
CA PHE A 255 -7.90 -30.71 29.61
C PHE A 255 -7.70 -31.56 30.88
N PRO A 256 -8.47 -31.30 31.95
CA PRO A 256 -8.29 -31.98 33.21
C PRO A 256 -8.51 -33.50 33.07
N GLY A 257 -7.55 -34.28 33.60
CA GLY A 257 -7.60 -35.73 33.51
C GLY A 257 -7.22 -36.37 32.18
N MET A 258 -6.81 -35.57 31.19
CA MET A 258 -6.29 -36.04 29.89
C MET A 258 -4.76 -35.93 29.86
N ILE A 259 -4.13 -36.75 29.05
CA ILE A 259 -2.69 -36.69 28.77
C ILE A 259 -2.46 -35.89 27.50
N ILE A 260 -1.66 -34.82 27.57
CA ILE A 260 -1.27 -34.06 26.38
C ILE A 260 -0.16 -34.82 25.65
N LYS A 261 -0.45 -35.34 24.47
CA LYS A 261 0.53 -36.10 23.63
C LYS A 261 1.34 -35.15 22.75
N GLU A 262 0.67 -34.14 22.17
CA GLU A 262 1.31 -33.18 21.29
C GLU A 262 0.53 -31.87 21.35
N ALA A 263 1.26 -30.74 21.35
CA ALA A 263 0.68 -29.41 21.22
C ALA A 263 1.57 -28.57 20.29
N ARG A 264 1.02 -28.08 19.18
CA ARG A 264 1.75 -27.32 18.17
C ARG A 264 0.94 -26.13 17.69
N SER A 265 1.64 -25.02 17.46
CA SER A 265 1.02 -23.84 16.87
C SER A 265 0.76 -24.06 15.38
N PHE A 266 -0.39 -23.58 14.92
CA PHE A 266 -0.72 -23.50 13.50
C PHE A 266 -1.50 -22.24 13.18
N ARG A 267 -1.46 -21.83 11.91
CA ARG A 267 -2.13 -20.64 11.39
C ARG A 267 -2.66 -20.90 9.99
N VAL A 268 -3.82 -20.32 9.67
CA VAL A 268 -4.46 -20.48 8.36
C VAL A 268 -4.63 -19.11 7.71
N THR A 269 -4.14 -18.96 6.49
CA THR A 269 -4.46 -17.79 5.66
C THR A 269 -5.64 -18.13 4.77
N ARG A 270 -6.67 -17.27 4.74
CA ARG A 270 -7.88 -17.45 3.94
C ARG A 270 -8.00 -16.41 2.84
N ASN A 271 -8.82 -16.71 1.85
CA ASN A 271 -9.21 -15.72 0.85
C ASN A 271 -10.00 -14.59 1.53
N GLU A 272 -9.50 -13.37 1.38
CA GLU A 272 -10.14 -12.15 1.88
C GLU A 272 -10.45 -11.15 0.77
N ASP A 273 -10.37 -11.55 -0.48
CA ASP A 273 -10.77 -10.72 -1.62
C ASP A 273 -12.29 -10.67 -1.73
N ILE A 274 -12.84 -9.46 -1.58
CA ILE A 274 -14.27 -9.23 -1.66
C ILE A 274 -14.65 -8.99 -3.13
N ASP A 275 -15.61 -9.73 -3.61
CA ASP A 275 -16.24 -9.57 -4.92
C ASP A 275 -17.71 -9.18 -4.71
N VAL A 276 -18.02 -7.89 -4.82
CA VAL A 276 -19.37 -7.38 -4.65
C VAL A 276 -20.04 -7.32 -6.02
N GLU A 277 -21.13 -8.05 -6.19
CA GLU A 277 -22.02 -7.92 -7.36
C GLU A 277 -22.77 -6.58 -7.28
N GLU A 278 -22.16 -5.53 -7.85
CA GLU A 278 -22.69 -4.15 -7.79
C GLU A 278 -23.94 -3.97 -8.63
N ASP A 279 -24.08 -4.79 -9.66
CA ASP A 279 -25.15 -4.66 -10.65
C ASP A 279 -26.53 -4.98 -10.10
N ASP A 280 -26.59 -5.84 -9.07
CA ASP A 280 -27.85 -6.28 -8.44
C ASP A 280 -28.12 -5.60 -7.08
N ALA A 281 -27.21 -4.69 -6.65
CA ALA A 281 -27.35 -4.04 -5.35
C ALA A 281 -28.25 -2.80 -5.46
N GLU A 282 -29.40 -2.81 -4.81
CA GLU A 282 -30.23 -1.60 -4.61
C GLU A 282 -29.47 -0.52 -3.83
N ASN A 283 -28.55 -0.93 -2.94
CA ASN A 283 -27.72 -0.05 -2.14
C ASN A 283 -26.32 -0.68 -1.95
N LEU A 284 -25.29 -0.03 -2.50
CA LEU A 284 -23.91 -0.49 -2.45
C LEU A 284 -23.39 -0.67 -1.02
N LEU A 285 -23.80 0.20 -0.10
CA LEU A 285 -23.41 0.14 1.31
C LEU A 285 -23.91 -1.16 1.97
N ASN A 286 -25.19 -1.51 1.78
CA ASN A 286 -25.77 -2.73 2.32
C ASN A 286 -25.16 -3.99 1.70
N ALA A 287 -24.83 -3.95 0.41
CA ALA A 287 -24.15 -5.05 -0.28
C ALA A 287 -22.75 -5.26 0.30
N MET A 288 -21.99 -4.18 0.52
CA MET A 288 -20.68 -4.24 1.16
C MET A 288 -20.73 -4.82 2.57
N GLU A 289 -21.68 -4.40 3.41
CA GLU A 289 -21.85 -4.94 4.76
C GLU A 289 -22.11 -6.45 4.76
N LYS A 290 -22.93 -6.95 3.83
CA LYS A 290 -23.16 -8.40 3.67
C LYS A 290 -21.92 -9.16 3.24
N GLU A 291 -21.17 -8.64 2.28
CA GLU A 291 -19.96 -9.28 1.80
C GLU A 291 -18.83 -9.25 2.84
N LEU A 292 -18.72 -8.21 3.66
CA LEU A 292 -17.80 -8.17 4.80
C LEU A 292 -18.06 -9.31 5.81
N LEU A 293 -19.34 -9.67 6.03
CA LEU A 293 -19.67 -10.82 6.86
C LEU A 293 -19.26 -12.16 6.19
N ARG A 294 -19.48 -12.30 4.87
CA ARG A 294 -19.11 -13.50 4.11
C ARG A 294 -17.61 -13.70 3.98
N ARG A 295 -16.84 -12.61 3.89
CA ARG A 295 -15.38 -12.61 3.80
C ARG A 295 -14.73 -13.47 4.89
N ARG A 296 -15.29 -13.48 6.10
CA ARG A 296 -14.78 -14.27 7.23
C ARG A 296 -14.70 -15.76 6.93
N PHE A 297 -15.50 -16.25 5.97
CA PHE A 297 -15.65 -17.68 5.63
C PHE A 297 -14.97 -18.04 4.29
N GLY A 298 -14.05 -17.21 3.80
CA GLY A 298 -13.28 -17.54 2.59
C GLY A 298 -12.53 -18.85 2.68
N PRO A 299 -12.26 -19.55 1.55
CA PRO A 299 -11.53 -20.82 1.54
C PRO A 299 -10.10 -20.64 2.07
N PRO A 300 -9.50 -21.69 2.69
CA PRO A 300 -8.10 -21.72 3.06
C PRO A 300 -7.20 -21.62 1.82
N ILE A 301 -6.12 -20.87 1.95
CA ILE A 301 -5.14 -20.65 0.87
C ILE A 301 -3.75 -21.12 1.28
N ARG A 302 -3.42 -21.05 2.58
CA ARG A 302 -2.13 -21.46 3.13
C ARG A 302 -2.33 -21.95 4.56
N LEU A 303 -1.63 -23.04 4.90
CA LEU A 303 -1.49 -23.55 6.25
C LEU A 303 -0.04 -23.40 6.72
N GLU A 304 0.19 -22.69 7.80
CA GLU A 304 1.47 -22.56 8.48
C GLU A 304 1.47 -23.45 9.73
N ILE A 305 2.48 -24.26 9.90
CA ILE A 305 2.68 -25.14 11.08
C ILE A 305 4.11 -25.02 11.57
N THR A 306 4.33 -25.29 12.87
CA THR A 306 5.70 -25.37 13.36
C THR A 306 6.44 -26.57 12.76
N ASP A 307 7.73 -26.43 12.53
CA ASP A 307 8.63 -27.46 11.97
C ASP A 307 8.62 -28.76 12.79
N THR A 308 8.43 -28.64 14.12
CA THR A 308 8.34 -29.74 15.08
C THR A 308 6.98 -30.47 15.06
N THR A 309 6.03 -30.06 14.22
CA THR A 309 4.71 -30.73 14.08
C THR A 309 4.85 -32.10 13.50
N SER A 310 4.26 -33.13 14.17
CA SER A 310 4.30 -34.52 13.68
C SER A 310 3.67 -34.67 12.29
N PRO A 311 4.12 -35.66 11.50
CA PRO A 311 3.51 -35.98 10.20
C PRO A 311 2.01 -36.28 10.30
N PHE A 312 1.61 -36.97 11.39
CA PHE A 312 0.20 -37.25 11.65
C PHE A 312 -0.64 -35.99 11.83
N LEU A 313 -0.20 -35.06 12.72
CA LEU A 313 -0.93 -33.82 12.99
C LEU A 313 -0.94 -32.90 11.77
N SER A 314 0.16 -32.83 11.03
CA SER A 314 0.25 -32.09 9.78
C SER A 314 -0.75 -32.57 8.73
N GLN A 315 -0.82 -33.90 8.51
CA GLN A 315 -1.76 -34.49 7.56
C GLN A 315 -3.21 -34.25 8.00
N LEU A 316 -3.50 -34.49 9.30
CA LEU A 316 -4.83 -34.20 9.86
C LEU A 316 -5.29 -32.78 9.59
N LEU A 317 -4.43 -31.79 9.85
CA LEU A 317 -4.77 -30.38 9.61
C LEU A 317 -4.98 -30.09 8.12
N ALA A 318 -4.12 -30.62 7.24
CA ALA A 318 -4.22 -30.44 5.81
C ALA A 318 -5.54 -31.03 5.25
N ASP A 319 -5.89 -32.23 5.66
CA ASP A 319 -7.11 -32.94 5.22
C ASP A 319 -8.37 -32.20 5.69
N GLN A 320 -8.40 -31.77 6.97
CA GLN A 320 -9.55 -31.07 7.55
C GLN A 320 -9.75 -29.67 6.97
N LEU A 321 -8.69 -29.01 6.56
CA LEU A 321 -8.72 -27.69 5.94
C LEU A 321 -8.87 -27.74 4.41
N GLY A 322 -8.68 -28.91 3.80
CA GLY A 322 -8.74 -29.08 2.34
C GLY A 322 -7.60 -28.36 1.61
N VAL A 323 -6.40 -28.31 2.21
CA VAL A 323 -5.20 -27.73 1.58
C VAL A 323 -4.27 -28.84 1.08
N SER A 324 -3.62 -28.59 -0.05
CA SER A 324 -2.61 -29.51 -0.60
C SER A 324 -1.28 -29.40 0.17
N GLN A 325 -0.39 -30.40 0.00
CA GLN A 325 0.92 -30.37 0.64
C GLN A 325 1.78 -29.17 0.19
N ASP A 326 1.63 -28.69 -1.04
CA ASP A 326 2.32 -27.50 -1.56
C ASP A 326 1.83 -26.18 -0.89
N GLU A 327 0.72 -26.25 -0.14
CA GLU A 327 0.14 -25.12 0.61
C GLU A 327 0.45 -25.18 2.10
N VAL A 328 1.22 -26.19 2.54
CA VAL A 328 1.66 -26.36 3.93
C VAL A 328 3.08 -25.84 4.09
N TYR A 329 3.23 -24.83 4.95
CA TYR A 329 4.50 -24.16 5.26
C TYR A 329 4.96 -24.58 6.66
N ARG A 330 6.11 -25.28 6.71
CA ARG A 330 6.75 -25.70 7.96
C ARG A 330 7.80 -24.68 8.35
N LEU A 331 7.61 -24.03 9.49
CA LEU A 331 8.41 -22.88 9.91
C LEU A 331 8.87 -23.04 11.37
N PRO A 332 10.01 -22.49 11.75
CA PRO A 332 10.39 -22.41 13.16
C PRO A 332 9.40 -21.53 13.95
N SER A 333 9.35 -21.74 15.28
CA SER A 333 8.49 -20.98 16.18
C SER A 333 9.20 -19.70 16.68
N PRO A 334 8.48 -18.56 16.82
CA PRO A 334 7.03 -18.39 16.70
C PRO A 334 6.55 -18.24 15.25
N LEU A 335 5.34 -18.70 14.96
CA LEU A 335 4.66 -18.40 13.71
C LEU A 335 4.18 -16.93 13.70
N ASP A 336 3.84 -16.42 12.49
CA ASP A 336 3.37 -15.04 12.32
C ASP A 336 4.32 -14.01 12.89
N LEU A 337 5.40 -13.78 12.17
CA LEU A 337 6.46 -12.85 12.57
C LEU A 337 6.05 -11.36 12.51
N THR A 338 4.78 -11.03 12.24
CA THR A 338 4.26 -9.68 12.50
C THR A 338 4.36 -9.30 13.98
N VAL A 339 4.54 -10.27 14.88
CA VAL A 339 4.84 -10.03 16.32
C VAL A 339 6.08 -9.16 16.52
N LEU A 340 7.00 -9.12 15.59
CA LEU A 340 8.19 -8.26 15.65
C LEU A 340 7.85 -6.76 15.68
N PHE A 341 6.66 -6.34 15.20
CA PHE A 341 6.18 -4.96 15.40
C PHE A 341 6.02 -4.59 16.87
N GLU A 342 5.60 -5.55 17.72
CA GLU A 342 5.47 -5.31 19.16
C GLU A 342 6.86 -5.10 19.79
N LEU A 343 7.87 -5.87 19.38
CA LEU A 343 9.27 -5.66 19.79
C LEU A 343 9.82 -4.34 19.26
N GLY A 344 9.52 -3.97 18.01
CA GLY A 344 9.84 -2.67 17.42
C GLY A 344 9.23 -1.48 18.22
N GLY A 345 8.16 -1.73 18.99
CA GLY A 345 7.51 -0.75 19.87
C GLY A 345 8.28 -0.41 21.15
N VAL A 346 9.27 -1.22 21.55
CA VAL A 346 10.06 -1.03 22.81
C VAL A 346 10.73 0.34 22.81
N ASP A 347 10.79 0.99 23.97
CA ASP A 347 11.37 2.33 24.15
C ASP A 347 12.90 2.28 24.25
N ARG A 348 13.54 2.06 23.10
CA ARG A 348 15.00 2.06 22.89
C ARG A 348 15.33 2.94 21.67
N PRO A 349 15.38 4.27 21.87
CA PRO A 349 15.63 5.23 20.79
C PRO A 349 16.98 5.05 20.09
N ASP A 350 17.96 4.51 20.80
CA ASP A 350 19.31 4.18 20.32
C ASP A 350 19.29 3.07 19.24
N LEU A 351 18.30 2.18 19.28
CA LEU A 351 18.09 1.10 18.31
C LEU A 351 17.10 1.44 17.18
N LYS A 352 16.68 2.71 17.07
CA LYS A 352 15.73 3.21 16.08
C LYS A 352 16.34 4.33 15.24
N ASN A 353 15.70 4.62 14.11
CA ASN A 353 16.00 5.81 13.34
C ASN A 353 15.86 7.07 14.19
N ARG A 354 16.78 8.03 14.01
CA ARG A 354 16.67 9.33 14.68
C ARG A 354 15.29 9.95 14.38
N PRO A 355 14.59 10.51 15.38
CA PRO A 355 13.31 11.16 15.16
C PRO A 355 13.42 12.24 14.08
N PHE A 356 12.46 12.25 13.18
CA PHE A 356 12.33 13.29 12.15
C PHE A 356 11.08 14.10 12.40
N VAL A 357 11.21 15.42 12.46
CA VAL A 357 10.10 16.36 12.59
C VAL A 357 9.91 17.06 11.25
N PRO A 358 8.75 16.89 10.59
CA PRO A 358 8.42 17.61 9.37
C PRO A 358 8.45 19.13 9.57
N THR A 359 8.93 19.85 8.56
CA THR A 359 8.98 21.33 8.60
C THR A 359 7.76 21.93 7.91
N THR A 360 7.35 23.14 8.31
CA THR A 360 6.35 23.89 7.54
C THR A 360 6.95 24.33 6.20
N ASN A 361 6.19 24.19 5.11
CA ASN A 361 6.61 24.68 3.81
C ASN A 361 6.85 26.21 3.86
N ARG A 362 7.97 26.68 3.27
CA ARG A 362 8.38 28.10 3.36
C ARG A 362 7.33 29.09 2.88
N GLN A 363 6.58 28.74 1.85
CA GLN A 363 5.54 29.59 1.29
C GLN A 363 4.32 29.72 2.21
N ILE A 364 4.18 28.76 3.15
CA ILE A 364 3.11 28.74 4.15
C ILE A 364 3.62 29.21 5.52
N ALA A 365 4.93 29.16 5.79
CA ALA A 365 5.51 29.56 7.06
C ALA A 365 5.23 31.05 7.35
N GLU A 366 4.81 31.34 8.57
CA GLU A 366 4.70 32.72 9.04
C GLU A 366 6.06 33.37 9.12
N VAL A 367 6.18 34.52 8.48
CA VAL A 367 7.27 35.46 8.76
C VAL A 367 6.82 36.23 10.00
N GLU A 368 7.32 35.86 11.20
CA GLU A 368 7.20 36.60 12.49
C GLU A 368 6.09 37.66 12.56
N SER A 369 4.86 37.31 12.26
CA SER A 369 3.73 38.20 12.44
C SER A 369 2.76 37.64 13.46
N SER A 370 2.20 38.46 14.29
CA SER A 370 1.16 38.11 15.27
C SER A 370 -0.17 37.67 14.63
N ARG A 371 -0.21 37.47 13.31
CA ARG A 371 -1.39 37.02 12.56
C ARG A 371 -1.11 35.64 11.93
N ALA A 372 -2.05 34.72 12.07
CA ALA A 372 -2.02 33.47 11.35
C ALA A 372 -1.92 33.71 9.84
N GLN A 373 -0.99 33.04 9.15
CA GLN A 373 -0.83 33.20 7.71
C GLN A 373 -2.09 32.73 7.00
N ASP A 374 -2.58 33.53 6.07
CA ASP A 374 -3.67 33.17 5.17
C ASP A 374 -3.14 32.27 4.05
N ILE A 375 -3.41 30.96 4.14
CA ILE A 375 -3.00 29.98 3.12
C ILE A 375 -3.59 30.34 1.75
N PHE A 376 -4.80 30.90 1.70
CA PHE A 376 -5.38 31.35 0.45
C PHE A 376 -4.57 32.49 -0.19
N ALA A 377 -4.02 33.39 0.63
CA ALA A 377 -3.14 34.46 0.13
C ALA A 377 -1.83 33.85 -0.44
N ALA A 378 -1.22 32.89 0.24
CA ALA A 378 -0.02 32.22 -0.23
C ALA A 378 -0.26 31.50 -1.57
N ILE A 379 -1.40 30.81 -1.74
CA ILE A 379 -1.76 30.12 -2.98
C ILE A 379 -2.06 31.13 -4.11
N ARG A 380 -2.62 32.33 -3.80
CA ARG A 380 -2.83 33.36 -4.82
C ARG A 380 -1.53 33.95 -5.34
N GLU A 381 -0.51 34.01 -4.50
CA GLU A 381 0.80 34.51 -4.90
C GLU A 381 1.49 33.58 -5.89
N ARG A 382 1.46 32.29 -5.63
CA ARG A 382 2.00 31.21 -6.49
C ARG A 382 1.53 29.84 -6.09
N ASP A 383 1.60 28.90 -7.01
CA ASP A 383 1.38 27.48 -6.72
C ASP A 383 2.38 26.96 -5.69
N ILE A 384 1.93 26.09 -4.78
CA ILE A 384 2.75 25.52 -3.71
C ILE A 384 2.88 24.03 -3.94
N LEU A 385 4.11 23.57 -4.19
CA LEU A 385 4.45 22.15 -4.25
C LEU A 385 4.83 21.69 -2.84
N LEU A 386 4.11 20.69 -2.34
CA LEU A 386 4.35 20.03 -1.06
C LEU A 386 5.04 18.69 -1.28
N HIS A 387 6.01 18.36 -0.43
CA HIS A 387 6.71 17.10 -0.45
C HIS A 387 6.68 16.45 0.96
N HIS A 388 5.66 15.62 1.21
CA HIS A 388 5.56 14.85 2.44
C HIS A 388 6.55 13.67 2.44
N PRO A 389 7.08 13.22 3.61
CA PRO A 389 6.86 13.74 4.95
C PRO A 389 7.73 14.95 5.29
N TYR A 390 8.59 15.41 4.38
CA TYR A 390 9.55 16.49 4.64
C TYR A 390 8.81 17.81 4.94
N ASP A 391 7.81 18.16 4.13
CA ASP A 391 6.86 19.21 4.45
C ASP A 391 5.73 18.66 5.33
N SER A 392 5.38 19.39 6.38
CA SER A 392 4.35 18.98 7.34
C SER A 392 2.95 18.96 6.73
N PHE A 393 2.29 17.81 6.78
CA PHE A 393 0.90 17.65 6.36
C PHE A 393 -0.05 18.47 7.25
N SER A 394 0.23 18.58 8.55
CA SER A 394 -0.63 19.29 9.50
C SER A 394 -0.62 20.79 9.28
N THR A 395 0.53 21.38 8.93
CA THR A 395 0.66 22.84 8.69
C THR A 395 0.40 23.23 7.24
N SER A 396 0.11 22.29 6.37
CA SER A 396 -0.21 22.51 4.95
C SER A 396 -1.62 22.04 4.61
N VAL A 397 -1.81 20.80 4.17
CA VAL A 397 -3.11 20.28 3.69
C VAL A 397 -4.19 20.33 4.78
N GLN A 398 -3.85 19.92 6.00
CA GLN A 398 -4.80 19.96 7.12
C GLN A 398 -5.15 21.40 7.49
N ALA A 399 -4.16 22.30 7.57
CA ALA A 399 -4.39 23.73 7.86
C ALA A 399 -5.20 24.41 6.74
N PHE A 400 -4.96 24.08 5.47
CA PHE A 400 -5.74 24.57 4.34
C PHE A 400 -7.23 24.23 4.50
N LEU A 401 -7.53 22.98 4.85
CA LEU A 401 -8.92 22.55 5.04
C LEU A 401 -9.56 23.17 6.29
N ALA A 402 -8.81 23.27 7.40
CA ALA A 402 -9.28 23.92 8.63
C ALA A 402 -9.58 25.39 8.42
N GLN A 403 -8.73 26.14 7.70
CA GLN A 403 -8.99 27.52 7.32
C GLN A 403 -10.21 27.63 6.39
N ALA A 404 -10.36 26.71 5.42
CA ALA A 404 -11.52 26.67 4.56
C ALA A 404 -12.83 26.45 5.35
N ALA A 405 -12.81 25.59 6.35
CA ALA A 405 -13.96 25.34 7.21
C ALA A 405 -14.36 26.58 8.03
N ALA A 406 -13.37 27.33 8.55
CA ALA A 406 -13.59 28.49 9.39
C ALA A 406 -13.87 29.81 8.63
N ASP A 407 -13.44 29.93 7.37
CA ASP A 407 -13.54 31.19 6.62
C ASP A 407 -14.98 31.43 6.12
N PRO A 408 -15.65 32.55 6.54
CA PRO A 408 -17.01 32.84 6.11
C PRO A 408 -17.17 33.13 4.61
N LYS A 409 -16.06 33.41 3.90
CA LYS A 409 -16.07 33.64 2.45
C LYS A 409 -16.06 32.31 1.65
N VAL A 410 -15.76 31.18 2.28
CA VAL A 410 -15.83 29.88 1.66
C VAL A 410 -17.28 29.43 1.55
N LEU A 411 -17.71 29.12 0.35
CA LEU A 411 -19.09 28.72 0.02
C LEU A 411 -19.22 27.21 -0.11
N ALA A 412 -18.21 26.53 -0.65
CA ALA A 412 -18.25 25.10 -0.88
C ALA A 412 -16.89 24.45 -0.68
N ILE A 413 -16.91 23.18 -0.21
CA ILE A 413 -15.74 22.30 -0.12
C ILE A 413 -16.11 20.95 -0.73
N LYS A 414 -15.30 20.45 -1.65
CA LYS A 414 -15.46 19.11 -2.23
C LYS A 414 -14.18 18.34 -2.02
N GLN A 415 -14.26 17.08 -1.57
CA GLN A 415 -13.11 16.28 -1.25
C GLN A 415 -13.33 14.79 -1.57
N THR A 416 -12.28 14.12 -2.06
CA THR A 416 -12.24 12.66 -2.16
C THR A 416 -11.59 12.06 -0.92
N LEU A 417 -12.14 10.95 -0.41
CA LEU A 417 -11.65 10.22 0.77
C LEU A 417 -11.51 8.73 0.41
N TYR A 418 -10.31 8.17 0.63
CA TYR A 418 -10.03 6.75 0.33
C TYR A 418 -9.68 5.96 1.60
N ARG A 419 -8.74 6.45 2.39
CA ARG A 419 -8.30 5.88 3.67
C ARG A 419 -8.11 7.00 4.66
N THR A 420 -8.84 6.96 5.76
CA THR A 420 -8.77 7.97 6.82
C THR A 420 -8.43 7.31 8.16
N SER A 421 -7.86 8.07 9.09
CA SER A 421 -7.60 7.57 10.45
C SER A 421 -8.87 7.59 11.31
N SER A 422 -8.91 6.77 12.36
CA SER A 422 -10.05 6.69 13.28
C SER A 422 -10.45 8.03 13.92
N ASN A 423 -9.48 8.91 14.19
CA ASN A 423 -9.69 10.30 14.61
C ASN A 423 -9.03 11.19 13.58
N SER A 424 -9.76 11.57 12.53
CA SER A 424 -9.23 12.32 11.41
C SER A 424 -9.61 13.79 11.51
N PRO A 425 -8.63 14.71 11.69
CA PRO A 425 -8.90 16.14 11.65
C PRO A 425 -9.43 16.62 10.29
N ILE A 426 -9.22 15.83 9.24
CA ILE A 426 -9.81 16.07 7.91
C ILE A 426 -11.34 15.89 7.95
N ILE A 427 -11.82 14.81 8.57
CA ILE A 427 -13.25 14.53 8.74
C ILE A 427 -13.89 15.59 9.62
N ASP A 428 -13.23 15.97 10.72
CA ASP A 428 -13.75 16.97 11.64
C ASP A 428 -13.87 18.34 10.95
N ALA A 429 -12.88 18.76 10.14
CA ALA A 429 -12.96 19.99 9.36
C ALA A 429 -14.12 20.02 8.35
N LEU A 430 -14.44 18.88 7.70
CA LEU A 430 -15.60 18.77 6.79
C LEU A 430 -16.93 18.89 7.56
N ILE A 431 -17.00 18.32 8.75
CA ILE A 431 -18.16 18.44 9.64
C ILE A 431 -18.34 19.88 10.11
N ASP A 432 -17.27 20.53 10.56
CA ASP A 432 -17.29 21.93 10.99
C ASP A 432 -17.73 22.84 9.84
N ALA A 433 -17.25 22.61 8.62
CA ALA A 433 -17.68 23.33 7.44
C ALA A 433 -19.19 23.18 7.16
N ALA A 434 -19.73 21.98 7.28
CA ALA A 434 -21.16 21.72 7.10
C ALA A 434 -21.99 22.42 8.20
N HIS A 435 -21.57 22.34 9.46
CA HIS A 435 -22.22 23.04 10.56
C HIS A 435 -22.16 24.58 10.40
N ALA A 436 -21.10 25.10 9.75
CA ALA A 436 -21.00 26.51 9.39
C ALA A 436 -21.86 26.90 8.18
N GLY A 437 -22.72 26.00 7.67
CA GLY A 437 -23.64 26.24 6.56
C GLY A 437 -23.03 26.21 5.16
N LYS A 438 -21.81 25.71 5.00
CA LYS A 438 -21.15 25.58 3.69
C LYS A 438 -21.69 24.35 2.95
N GLN A 439 -21.66 24.39 1.61
CA GLN A 439 -21.92 23.21 0.79
C GLN A 439 -20.70 22.27 0.85
N VAL A 440 -20.88 21.10 1.45
CA VAL A 440 -19.79 20.13 1.59
C VAL A 440 -20.15 18.85 0.84
N LEU A 441 -19.28 18.43 -0.09
CA LEU A 441 -19.35 17.17 -0.82
C LEU A 441 -18.16 16.30 -0.44
N ALA A 442 -18.41 15.13 0.15
CA ALA A 442 -17.40 14.12 0.43
C ALA A 442 -17.65 12.89 -0.45
N LEU A 443 -16.70 12.56 -1.30
CA LEU A 443 -16.72 11.32 -2.06
C LEU A 443 -15.91 10.27 -1.30
N VAL A 444 -16.59 9.32 -0.66
CA VAL A 444 -15.99 8.30 0.20
C VAL A 444 -15.92 6.97 -0.56
N GLU A 445 -14.72 6.46 -0.77
CA GLU A 445 -14.51 5.16 -1.37
C GLU A 445 -14.66 4.05 -0.32
N ILE A 446 -15.81 3.39 -0.29
CA ILE A 446 -16.11 2.33 0.69
C ILE A 446 -15.45 0.98 0.38
N LYS A 447 -14.92 0.78 -0.82
CA LYS A 447 -14.21 -0.44 -1.24
C LYS A 447 -12.70 -0.35 -1.01
N ALA A 448 -12.25 0.47 -0.05
CA ALA A 448 -10.85 0.52 0.33
C ALA A 448 -10.50 -0.74 1.11
N ARG A 449 -9.74 -1.65 0.49
CA ARG A 449 -9.42 -2.98 1.02
C ARG A 449 -8.85 -2.90 2.44
N PHE A 450 -9.44 -3.69 3.37
CA PHE A 450 -9.17 -3.75 4.80
C PHE A 450 -9.58 -2.52 5.64
N ASP A 451 -10.07 -1.46 4.99
CA ASP A 451 -10.57 -0.25 5.66
C ASP A 451 -12.08 -0.04 5.42
N GLU A 452 -12.76 -1.03 4.87
CA GLU A 452 -14.17 -0.92 4.45
C GLU A 452 -15.08 -0.53 5.63
N ASP A 453 -14.99 -1.25 6.76
CA ASP A 453 -15.80 -0.96 7.96
C ASP A 453 -15.55 0.46 8.49
N ALA A 454 -14.30 0.89 8.52
CA ALA A 454 -13.93 2.24 8.96
C ALA A 454 -14.51 3.29 8.02
N ASN A 455 -14.40 3.10 6.70
CA ASN A 455 -14.90 4.05 5.70
C ASN A 455 -16.43 4.14 5.71
N ILE A 456 -17.13 3.03 5.93
CA ILE A 456 -18.60 3.01 6.13
C ILE A 456 -18.99 3.83 7.37
N ALA A 457 -18.30 3.63 8.49
CA ALA A 457 -18.54 4.39 9.71
C ALA A 457 -18.34 5.91 9.53
N TRP A 458 -17.30 6.31 8.80
CA TRP A 458 -17.02 7.72 8.47
C TRP A 458 -18.08 8.32 7.56
N ALA A 459 -18.47 7.60 6.52
CA ALA A 459 -19.53 8.04 5.62
C ALA A 459 -20.80 8.36 6.38
N ARG A 460 -21.22 7.48 7.28
CA ARG A 460 -22.39 7.70 8.15
C ARG A 460 -22.21 8.88 9.13
N LYS A 461 -21.00 9.10 9.65
CA LYS A 461 -20.69 10.26 10.52
C LYS A 461 -20.86 11.57 9.74
N LEU A 462 -20.34 11.63 8.52
CA LEU A 462 -20.44 12.79 7.62
C LEU A 462 -21.89 13.10 7.24
N GLU A 463 -22.67 12.10 6.85
CA GLU A 463 -24.11 12.26 6.51
C GLU A 463 -24.92 12.84 7.67
N ARG A 464 -24.71 12.32 8.89
CA ARG A 464 -25.39 12.83 10.10
C ARG A 464 -25.07 14.29 10.40
N ALA A 465 -23.91 14.78 9.96
CA ALA A 465 -23.49 16.18 10.09
C ALA A 465 -23.99 17.07 8.95
N GLY A 466 -24.75 16.53 7.99
CA GLY A 466 -25.28 17.29 6.85
C GLY A 466 -24.33 17.42 5.66
N VAL A 467 -23.26 16.64 5.61
CA VAL A 467 -22.38 16.57 4.45
C VAL A 467 -23.04 15.71 3.36
N HIS A 468 -22.97 16.16 2.11
CA HIS A 468 -23.37 15.35 0.97
C HIS A 468 -22.32 14.26 0.72
N VAL A 469 -22.68 12.99 0.95
CA VAL A 469 -21.78 11.85 0.77
C VAL A 469 -22.12 11.11 -0.51
N VAL A 470 -21.10 10.81 -1.31
CA VAL A 470 -21.16 9.94 -2.48
C VAL A 470 -20.28 8.71 -2.24
N TYR A 471 -20.84 7.52 -2.44
CA TYR A 471 -20.18 6.23 -2.17
C TYR A 471 -19.45 5.65 -3.38
N GLY A 472 -18.65 6.46 -4.05
CA GLY A 472 -17.92 6.04 -5.25
C GLY A 472 -18.79 6.01 -6.51
N ILE A 473 -18.31 5.34 -7.55
CA ILE A 473 -18.98 5.13 -8.84
C ILE A 473 -19.11 3.64 -9.09
N VAL A 474 -20.27 3.20 -9.60
CA VAL A 474 -20.50 1.81 -9.97
C VAL A 474 -19.45 1.36 -11.02
N GLY A 475 -18.81 0.23 -10.79
CA GLY A 475 -17.79 -0.34 -11.68
C GLY A 475 -16.40 0.28 -11.60
N LEU A 476 -16.22 1.43 -10.93
CA LEU A 476 -14.92 2.10 -10.78
C LEU A 476 -14.62 2.36 -9.29
N LYS A 477 -13.34 2.27 -8.90
CA LYS A 477 -12.88 2.73 -7.58
C LYS A 477 -12.34 4.14 -7.68
N THR A 478 -12.78 5.04 -6.81
CA THR A 478 -12.24 6.40 -6.73
C THR A 478 -10.92 6.39 -5.97
N HIS A 479 -9.81 6.68 -6.67
CA HIS A 479 -8.48 6.66 -6.07
C HIS A 479 -7.72 8.00 -6.19
N CYS A 480 -8.25 8.97 -6.90
CA CYS A 480 -7.68 10.33 -6.96
C CYS A 480 -7.77 11.04 -5.61
N LYS A 481 -6.81 11.94 -5.32
CA LYS A 481 -6.73 12.71 -4.07
C LYS A 481 -6.91 14.17 -4.42
N LEU A 482 -8.12 14.67 -4.21
CA LEU A 482 -8.58 15.98 -4.66
C LEU A 482 -9.28 16.73 -3.53
N ILE A 483 -8.99 18.03 -3.40
CA ILE A 483 -9.78 19.00 -2.65
C ILE A 483 -10.06 20.17 -3.57
N GLU A 484 -11.31 20.65 -3.61
CA GLU A 484 -11.72 21.90 -4.24
C GLU A 484 -12.44 22.76 -3.20
N VAL A 485 -11.95 23.97 -2.96
CA VAL A 485 -12.55 24.99 -2.11
C VAL A 485 -13.00 26.14 -2.98
N VAL A 486 -14.29 26.47 -2.93
CA VAL A 486 -14.85 27.63 -3.66
C VAL A 486 -15.02 28.79 -2.68
N ARG A 487 -14.33 29.89 -2.90
CA ARG A 487 -14.28 31.05 -2.04
C ARG A 487 -14.76 32.30 -2.79
N GLN A 488 -15.54 33.14 -2.12
CA GLN A 488 -15.92 34.47 -2.62
C GLN A 488 -14.76 35.43 -2.42
N GLU A 489 -14.20 35.94 -3.48
CA GLU A 489 -13.19 37.00 -3.48
C GLU A 489 -13.80 38.34 -3.90
N ALA A 490 -13.01 39.42 -3.86
CA ALA A 490 -13.46 40.76 -4.28
C ALA A 490 -13.79 40.81 -5.79
N ASP A 491 -13.10 40.00 -6.58
CA ASP A 491 -13.20 39.91 -8.04
C ASP A 491 -14.13 38.78 -8.53
N GLY A 492 -14.78 38.04 -7.61
CA GLY A 492 -15.69 36.96 -7.95
C GLY A 492 -15.37 35.65 -7.23
N LEU A 493 -15.86 34.54 -7.76
CA LEU A 493 -15.60 33.21 -7.20
C LEU A 493 -14.24 32.69 -7.64
N ARG A 494 -13.44 32.26 -6.66
CA ARG A 494 -12.15 31.63 -6.92
C ARG A 494 -12.11 30.22 -6.35
N ARG A 495 -11.49 29.30 -7.09
CA ARG A 495 -11.28 27.92 -6.68
C ARG A 495 -9.85 27.75 -6.19
N TYR A 496 -9.72 27.16 -5.02
CA TYR A 496 -8.45 26.76 -4.45
C TYR A 496 -8.43 25.24 -4.42
N CYS A 497 -7.42 24.67 -5.02
CA CYS A 497 -7.38 23.24 -5.32
C CYS A 497 -6.16 22.59 -4.68
N HIS A 498 -6.34 21.34 -4.24
CA HIS A 498 -5.23 20.45 -3.93
C HIS A 498 -5.35 19.19 -4.77
N VAL A 499 -4.27 18.83 -5.47
CA VAL A 499 -4.14 17.55 -6.19
C VAL A 499 -2.92 16.82 -5.65
N GLY A 500 -3.13 15.63 -5.08
CA GLY A 500 -2.08 14.88 -4.39
C GLY A 500 -1.83 13.49 -4.94
N THR A 501 -0.65 12.95 -4.62
CA THR A 501 -0.28 11.56 -4.85
C THR A 501 -0.73 10.65 -3.70
N GLY A 502 -0.78 11.19 -2.48
CA GLY A 502 -1.05 10.49 -1.23
C GLY A 502 -2.44 10.71 -0.63
N ASN A 503 -2.89 9.76 0.19
CA ASN A 503 -4.17 9.83 0.88
C ASN A 503 -4.19 10.95 1.94
N TYR A 504 -5.39 11.45 2.23
CA TYR A 504 -5.61 12.44 3.28
C TYR A 504 -5.65 11.78 4.67
N ASN A 505 -4.50 11.22 5.06
CA ASN A 505 -4.33 10.52 6.32
C ASN A 505 -3.06 11.04 7.04
N PRO A 506 -3.21 11.77 8.18
CA PRO A 506 -2.09 12.36 8.89
C PRO A 506 -1.04 11.35 9.40
N LYS A 507 -1.44 10.10 9.65
CA LYS A 507 -0.51 9.05 10.09
C LYS A 507 0.38 8.60 8.94
N THR A 508 -0.22 8.25 7.79
CA THR A 508 0.56 7.80 6.63
C THR A 508 1.36 8.92 6.00
N ALA A 509 0.90 10.17 6.06
CA ALA A 509 1.64 11.34 5.58
C ALA A 509 2.97 11.62 6.32
N ARG A 510 3.22 10.96 7.45
CA ARG A 510 4.51 10.99 8.17
C ARG A 510 5.45 9.86 7.78
N LEU A 511 4.94 8.84 7.09
CA LEU A 511 5.66 7.61 6.77
C LEU A 511 5.85 7.41 5.26
N TYR A 512 5.07 8.09 4.42
CA TYR A 512 5.06 7.94 2.98
C TYR A 512 5.62 9.20 2.31
N THR A 513 6.44 9.01 1.27
CA THR A 513 6.83 10.14 0.43
C THR A 513 5.71 10.42 -0.57
N ASP A 514 5.06 11.57 -0.42
CA ASP A 514 3.97 12.00 -1.29
C ASP A 514 4.15 13.45 -1.72
N LEU A 515 3.60 13.77 -2.89
CA LEU A 515 3.58 15.11 -3.44
C LEU A 515 2.16 15.67 -3.44
N GLY A 516 2.03 16.97 -3.29
CA GLY A 516 0.77 17.69 -3.38
C GLY A 516 0.95 19.07 -4.01
N LEU A 517 0.07 19.42 -4.94
CA LEU A 517 0.02 20.75 -5.54
C LEU A 517 -1.16 21.50 -4.98
N LEU A 518 -0.89 22.64 -4.29
CA LEU A 518 -1.90 23.63 -3.94
C LEU A 518 -1.86 24.74 -5.00
N THR A 519 -2.99 25.01 -5.63
CA THR A 519 -3.09 25.97 -6.73
C THR A 519 -4.44 26.69 -6.75
N CYS A 520 -4.48 27.89 -7.27
CA CYS A 520 -5.71 28.57 -7.67
C CYS A 520 -5.78 28.85 -9.18
N ASP A 521 -5.01 28.10 -9.98
CA ASP A 521 -5.10 28.16 -11.45
C ASP A 521 -6.54 27.90 -11.90
N PRO A 522 -7.15 28.85 -12.67
CA PRO A 522 -8.55 28.73 -13.06
C PRO A 522 -8.83 27.51 -13.94
N VAL A 523 -7.85 27.04 -14.73
CA VAL A 523 -8.01 25.86 -15.59
C VAL A 523 -8.04 24.59 -14.75
N VAL A 524 -7.13 24.45 -13.77
CA VAL A 524 -7.15 23.36 -12.81
C VAL A 524 -8.47 23.36 -12.02
N GLY A 525 -8.91 24.53 -11.55
CA GLY A 525 -10.18 24.67 -10.83
C GLY A 525 -11.39 24.27 -11.68
N GLN A 526 -11.42 24.62 -12.97
CA GLN A 526 -12.48 24.18 -13.88
C GLN A 526 -12.46 22.66 -14.09
N ASP A 527 -11.27 22.08 -14.27
CA ASP A 527 -11.09 20.64 -14.47
C ASP A 527 -11.54 19.86 -13.20
N LEU A 528 -11.19 20.34 -11.99
CA LEU A 528 -11.64 19.72 -10.76
C LEU A 528 -13.16 19.79 -10.61
N THR A 529 -13.76 20.96 -10.87
CA THR A 529 -15.24 21.11 -10.84
C THR A 529 -15.91 20.11 -11.79
N ARG A 530 -15.40 19.96 -13.02
CA ARG A 530 -15.90 18.98 -13.99
C ARG A 530 -15.75 17.56 -13.49
N LEU A 531 -14.59 17.23 -12.90
CA LEU A 531 -14.31 15.90 -12.36
C LEU A 531 -15.23 15.59 -11.17
N PHE A 532 -15.40 16.50 -10.20
CA PHE A 532 -16.35 16.31 -9.11
C PHE A 532 -17.79 16.14 -9.60
N ASN A 533 -18.23 16.90 -10.59
CA ASN A 533 -19.55 16.74 -11.20
C ASN A 533 -19.69 15.39 -11.92
N GLN A 534 -18.63 14.86 -12.52
CA GLN A 534 -18.62 13.51 -13.11
C GLN A 534 -18.69 12.43 -12.02
N LEU A 535 -18.04 12.64 -10.88
CA LEU A 535 -18.00 11.70 -9.75
C LEU A 535 -19.27 11.68 -8.93
N SER A 536 -19.99 12.81 -8.81
CA SER A 536 -21.20 12.94 -8.00
C SER A 536 -22.49 12.92 -8.80
N GLY A 537 -22.43 13.15 -10.10
CA GLY A 537 -23.58 13.23 -10.99
C GLY A 537 -23.40 12.37 -12.25
N TYR A 538 -24.26 12.60 -13.24
CA TYR A 538 -24.20 11.92 -14.51
C TYR A 538 -23.65 12.86 -15.61
N ALA A 539 -22.32 13.00 -15.68
CA ALA A 539 -21.65 13.84 -16.67
C ALA A 539 -20.61 13.03 -17.50
N PRO A 540 -21.05 12.09 -18.36
CA PRO A 540 -20.15 11.11 -19.01
C PRO A 540 -19.16 11.71 -20.01
N LYS A 541 -19.39 12.92 -20.53
CA LYS A 541 -18.54 13.58 -21.52
C LYS A 541 -17.91 14.86 -20.96
N SER A 542 -16.79 14.71 -20.23
CA SER A 542 -15.99 15.84 -19.77
C SER A 542 -14.63 15.84 -20.46
N SER A 543 -14.19 17.00 -20.95
CA SER A 543 -12.83 17.25 -21.42
C SER A 543 -12.03 17.95 -20.32
N PHE A 544 -10.76 17.60 -20.19
CA PHE A 544 -9.83 18.16 -19.22
C PHE A 544 -8.65 18.80 -19.95
N HIS A 545 -8.13 19.90 -19.42
CA HIS A 545 -7.06 20.68 -20.05
C HIS A 545 -5.72 20.54 -19.30
N ARG A 546 -5.75 20.55 -17.96
CA ARG A 546 -4.59 20.39 -17.08
C ARG A 546 -4.51 19.02 -16.44
N LEU A 547 -5.63 18.30 -16.41
CA LEU A 547 -5.69 16.96 -15.82
C LEU A 547 -5.66 15.89 -16.91
N LEU A 548 -4.96 14.79 -16.62
CA LEU A 548 -5.21 13.50 -17.23
C LEU A 548 -6.00 12.66 -16.24
N VAL A 549 -7.13 12.11 -16.67
CA VAL A 549 -8.07 11.38 -15.80
C VAL A 549 -8.28 9.96 -16.32
N ALA A 550 -8.01 8.96 -15.46
CA ALA A 550 -8.36 7.57 -15.76
C ALA A 550 -9.86 7.32 -15.49
N PRO A 551 -10.47 6.38 -16.24
CA PRO A 551 -9.88 5.47 -17.21
C PRO A 551 -9.68 6.03 -18.63
N ARG A 552 -10.04 7.29 -18.90
CA ARG A 552 -10.15 7.82 -20.26
C ARG A 552 -8.83 8.34 -20.85
N THR A 553 -8.11 9.19 -20.13
CA THR A 553 -7.04 10.00 -20.73
C THR A 553 -5.65 9.78 -20.13
N VAL A 554 -5.49 9.05 -19.01
CA VAL A 554 -4.16 8.83 -18.44
C VAL A 554 -3.30 7.99 -19.37
N ARG A 555 -3.75 6.77 -19.74
CA ARG A 555 -2.96 5.88 -20.61
C ARG A 555 -2.68 6.54 -21.95
N THR A 556 -3.70 6.99 -22.65
CA THR A 556 -3.57 7.60 -23.98
C THR A 556 -2.73 8.86 -23.97
N GLY A 557 -2.92 9.72 -22.96
CA GLY A 557 -2.15 10.95 -22.80
C GLY A 557 -0.67 10.70 -22.50
N LEU A 558 -0.34 9.70 -21.70
CA LEU A 558 1.06 9.32 -21.44
C LEU A 558 1.70 8.70 -22.69
N ILE A 559 1.01 7.79 -23.39
CA ILE A 559 1.51 7.18 -24.61
C ILE A 559 1.76 8.25 -25.70
N GLN A 560 0.89 9.25 -25.85
CA GLN A 560 1.11 10.35 -26.77
C GLN A 560 2.41 11.11 -26.47
N ARG A 561 2.73 11.31 -25.20
CA ARG A 561 3.97 11.98 -24.76
C ARG A 561 5.20 11.10 -24.98
N ILE A 562 5.10 9.81 -24.73
CA ILE A 562 6.17 8.84 -25.01
C ILE A 562 6.48 8.84 -26.53
N ARG A 563 5.45 8.81 -27.38
CA ARG A 563 5.61 8.88 -28.85
C ARG A 563 6.22 10.20 -29.30
N ARG A 564 5.84 11.32 -28.71
CA ARG A 564 6.48 12.61 -29.00
C ARG A 564 7.99 12.58 -28.73
N GLU A 565 8.42 11.99 -27.62
CA GLU A 565 9.86 11.82 -27.33
C GLU A 565 10.51 10.84 -28.32
N GLU A 566 9.82 9.77 -28.72
CA GLU A 566 10.28 8.85 -29.76
C GLU A 566 10.51 9.58 -31.10
N ASP A 567 9.54 10.40 -31.53
CA ASP A 567 9.63 11.18 -32.77
C ASP A 567 10.78 12.21 -32.68
N ALA A 568 10.97 12.86 -31.54
CA ALA A 568 12.07 13.79 -31.29
C ALA A 568 13.43 13.09 -31.41
N ALA A 569 13.58 11.91 -30.80
CA ALA A 569 14.81 11.11 -30.89
C ALA A 569 15.10 10.67 -32.33
N ARG A 570 14.09 10.19 -33.07
CA ARG A 570 14.22 9.84 -34.51
C ARG A 570 14.64 11.04 -35.36
N ALA A 571 14.23 12.25 -34.97
CA ALA A 571 14.65 13.50 -35.62
C ALA A 571 16.02 14.01 -35.17
N GLY A 572 16.76 13.27 -34.34
CA GLY A 572 18.07 13.64 -33.80
C GLY A 572 18.04 14.76 -32.74
N LYS A 573 16.87 15.02 -32.13
CA LYS A 573 16.69 16.00 -31.07
C LYS A 573 16.92 15.38 -29.71
N GLU A 574 17.15 16.23 -28.70
CA GLU A 574 17.21 15.77 -27.30
C GLU A 574 15.86 15.18 -26.89
N ALA A 575 15.89 13.97 -26.34
CA ALA A 575 14.70 13.26 -25.90
C ALA A 575 15.02 12.40 -24.66
N TRP A 576 14.20 12.57 -23.61
CA TRP A 576 14.30 11.76 -22.41
C TRP A 576 12.94 11.65 -21.71
N ILE A 577 12.79 10.56 -20.96
CA ILE A 577 11.61 10.28 -20.15
C ILE A 577 12.07 9.90 -18.74
N LYS A 578 11.45 10.50 -17.71
CA LYS A 578 11.69 10.14 -16.31
C LYS A 578 10.37 9.80 -15.64
N ILE A 579 10.28 8.61 -15.05
CA ILE A 579 9.06 8.09 -14.44
C ILE A 579 9.37 7.67 -13.01
N LYS A 580 8.54 8.12 -12.07
CA LYS A 580 8.50 7.57 -10.71
C LYS A 580 7.11 7.02 -10.46
N VAL A 581 7.02 5.74 -10.08
CA VAL A 581 5.75 5.02 -9.84
C VAL A 581 5.93 3.96 -8.75
N ASN A 582 4.82 3.42 -8.23
CA ASN A 582 4.90 2.27 -7.35
C ASN A 582 4.91 0.95 -8.13
N SER A 583 4.33 0.93 -9.34
CA SER A 583 4.26 -0.28 -10.17
C SER A 583 4.12 0.05 -11.65
N ILE A 584 4.76 -0.76 -12.49
CA ILE A 584 4.67 -0.69 -13.95
C ILE A 584 4.40 -2.08 -14.53
N VAL A 585 3.16 -2.34 -14.99
CA VAL A 585 2.70 -3.63 -15.54
C VAL A 585 1.71 -3.49 -16.70
N ASP A 586 1.43 -2.26 -17.14
CA ASP A 586 0.55 -2.01 -18.28
C ASP A 586 1.31 -2.27 -19.59
N GLU A 587 0.92 -3.30 -20.33
CA GLU A 587 1.63 -3.77 -21.52
C GLU A 587 1.70 -2.68 -22.59
N LYS A 588 0.62 -1.93 -22.81
CA LYS A 588 0.59 -0.88 -23.83
C LYS A 588 1.58 0.24 -23.54
N THR A 589 1.67 0.65 -22.27
CA THR A 589 2.64 1.68 -21.85
C THR A 589 4.07 1.15 -21.93
N ILE A 590 4.31 -0.11 -21.51
CA ILE A 590 5.62 -0.75 -21.60
C ILE A 590 6.07 -0.88 -23.05
N ASP A 591 5.18 -1.29 -23.97
CA ASP A 591 5.48 -1.40 -25.40
C ASP A 591 5.86 -0.05 -25.99
N ALA A 592 5.16 1.03 -25.62
CA ALA A 592 5.51 2.38 -26.06
C ALA A 592 6.90 2.81 -25.55
N LEU A 593 7.25 2.47 -24.28
CA LEU A 593 8.59 2.73 -23.74
C LEU A 593 9.68 1.94 -24.45
N TYR A 594 9.42 0.69 -24.83
CA TYR A 594 10.37 -0.11 -25.63
C TYR A 594 10.64 0.54 -26.99
N ARG A 595 9.60 1.00 -27.69
CA ARG A 595 9.76 1.68 -28.98
C ARG A 595 10.54 2.99 -28.84
N ALA A 596 10.24 3.77 -27.82
CA ALA A 596 10.99 4.98 -27.51
C ALA A 596 12.47 4.67 -27.23
N SER A 597 12.77 3.60 -26.48
CA SER A 597 14.15 3.15 -26.22
C SER A 597 14.86 2.75 -27.53
N GLN A 598 14.20 1.98 -28.40
CA GLN A 598 14.75 1.60 -29.70
C GLN A 598 15.04 2.82 -30.59
N ALA A 599 14.29 3.91 -30.44
CA ALA A 599 14.53 5.18 -31.13
C ALA A 599 15.69 6.00 -30.52
N GLY A 600 16.23 5.59 -29.36
CA GLY A 600 17.33 6.27 -28.67
C GLY A 600 16.93 7.19 -27.54
N VAL A 601 15.66 7.22 -27.11
CA VAL A 601 15.20 7.98 -25.95
C VAL A 601 15.82 7.43 -24.68
N LYS A 602 16.42 8.29 -23.86
CA LYS A 602 16.92 7.91 -22.52
C LYS A 602 15.77 7.85 -21.53
N ILE A 603 15.56 6.70 -20.89
CA ILE A 603 14.43 6.45 -20.02
C ILE A 603 14.92 6.01 -18.64
N ASP A 604 14.59 6.81 -17.63
CA ASP A 604 14.89 6.55 -16.23
C ASP A 604 13.59 6.27 -15.46
N ILE A 605 13.53 5.12 -14.79
CA ILE A 605 12.36 4.68 -14.03
C ILE A 605 12.75 4.41 -12.59
N VAL A 606 12.11 5.12 -11.67
CA VAL A 606 12.13 4.78 -10.23
C VAL A 606 10.83 4.07 -9.92
N GLU A 607 10.90 2.79 -9.60
CA GLU A 607 9.75 2.01 -9.18
C GLU A 607 9.98 1.44 -7.77
N ARG A 608 8.93 1.26 -6.99
CA ARG A 608 9.06 0.73 -5.64
C ARG A 608 8.84 -0.79 -5.60
N GLY A 609 7.84 -1.30 -6.31
CA GLY A 609 7.29 -2.62 -6.06
C GLY A 609 7.33 -3.57 -7.26
N ILE A 610 6.39 -3.43 -8.19
CA ILE A 610 6.17 -4.39 -9.28
C ILE A 610 6.63 -3.81 -10.61
N CYS A 611 7.56 -4.48 -11.28
CA CYS A 611 8.00 -4.14 -12.62
C CYS A 611 7.85 -5.34 -13.56
N ALA A 612 7.02 -5.19 -14.60
CA ALA A 612 6.93 -6.18 -15.67
C ALA A 612 7.83 -5.85 -16.88
N LEU A 613 8.42 -4.65 -16.90
CA LEU A 613 9.34 -4.20 -17.94
C LEU A 613 10.72 -4.85 -17.76
N LYS A 614 11.37 -5.23 -18.85
CA LYS A 614 12.77 -5.72 -18.87
C LYS A 614 13.70 -4.57 -19.28
N PRO A 615 14.52 -4.02 -18.37
CA PRO A 615 15.46 -2.95 -18.71
C PRO A 615 16.77 -3.52 -19.30
N GLY A 616 17.51 -2.69 -20.07
CA GLY A 616 18.87 -2.98 -20.49
C GLY A 616 19.03 -4.13 -21.49
N VAL A 617 17.92 -4.59 -22.13
CA VAL A 617 17.97 -5.68 -23.11
C VAL A 617 18.43 -5.13 -24.48
N PRO A 618 19.53 -5.65 -25.06
CA PRO A 618 20.02 -5.20 -26.36
C PRO A 618 18.96 -5.29 -27.46
N GLY A 619 18.80 -4.22 -28.24
CA GLY A 619 17.83 -4.12 -29.32
C GLY A 619 16.38 -3.95 -28.88
N LEU A 620 16.11 -3.89 -27.58
CA LEU A 620 14.75 -3.69 -27.03
C LEU A 620 14.70 -2.50 -26.06
N SER A 621 15.49 -2.53 -25.00
CA SER A 621 15.39 -1.59 -23.86
C SER A 621 16.75 -1.14 -23.33
N GLU A 622 17.77 -1.13 -24.18
CA GLU A 622 19.14 -0.76 -23.81
C GLU A 622 19.27 0.67 -23.25
N ASN A 623 18.32 1.55 -23.59
CA ASN A 623 18.26 2.92 -23.07
C ASN A 623 17.34 3.09 -21.85
N ILE A 624 16.82 1.98 -21.29
CA ILE A 624 15.95 2.01 -20.11
C ILE A 624 16.74 1.56 -18.88
N ARG A 625 16.73 2.39 -17.83
CA ARG A 625 17.26 2.05 -16.52
C ARG A 625 16.14 2.04 -15.49
N VAL A 626 16.13 1.03 -14.62
CA VAL A 626 15.14 0.89 -13.55
C VAL A 626 15.85 0.81 -12.20
N ARG A 627 15.41 1.62 -11.26
CA ARG A 627 15.81 1.61 -9.85
C ARG A 627 14.63 1.32 -8.97
N SER A 628 14.84 0.53 -7.91
CA SER A 628 13.88 0.36 -6.84
C SER A 628 14.43 0.96 -5.56
N ILE A 629 13.65 1.83 -4.90
CA ILE A 629 14.05 2.47 -3.66
C ILE A 629 13.11 2.02 -2.55
N LEU A 630 13.71 1.47 -1.50
CA LEU A 630 13.07 1.17 -0.22
C LEU A 630 13.85 1.89 0.87
N GLY A 631 13.24 2.16 2.01
CA GLY A 631 13.92 2.82 3.10
C GLY A 631 12.98 3.20 4.22
N ARG A 632 13.44 4.15 5.03
CA ARG A 632 12.71 4.66 6.19
C ARG A 632 11.29 5.11 5.85
N PHE A 633 11.12 5.82 4.72
CA PHE A 633 9.83 6.25 4.23
C PHE A 633 9.40 5.40 3.04
N LEU A 634 8.12 5.07 2.98
CA LEU A 634 7.55 4.36 1.85
C LEU A 634 7.51 5.28 0.64
N GLU A 635 8.25 4.95 -0.41
CA GLU A 635 8.20 5.66 -1.68
C GLU A 635 6.81 5.48 -2.32
N HIS A 636 6.03 6.57 -2.40
CA HIS A 636 4.63 6.50 -2.81
C HIS A 636 4.23 7.56 -3.85
N SER A 637 5.01 8.60 -4.03
CA SER A 637 4.75 9.64 -5.04
C SER A 637 4.82 9.09 -6.47
N ARG A 638 4.10 9.72 -7.39
CA ARG A 638 4.15 9.43 -8.83
C ARG A 638 4.48 10.70 -9.57
N ILE A 639 5.46 10.58 -10.47
CA ILE A 639 5.95 11.66 -11.33
C ILE A 639 6.12 11.11 -12.74
N TYR A 640 5.68 11.86 -13.74
CA TYR A 640 5.88 11.58 -15.15
C TYR A 640 6.46 12.83 -15.80
N ALA A 641 7.71 12.76 -16.26
CA ALA A 641 8.43 13.88 -16.84
C ALA A 641 8.95 13.53 -18.25
N PHE A 642 8.77 14.45 -19.16
CA PHE A 642 9.15 14.34 -20.57
C PHE A 642 9.99 15.55 -20.97
N CYS A 643 10.98 15.34 -21.84
CA CYS A 643 11.90 16.38 -22.32
C CYS A 643 11.17 17.52 -23.07
N ASN A 644 10.32 17.16 -24.03
CA ASN A 644 9.54 18.11 -24.81
C ASN A 644 10.38 19.27 -25.37
N ALA A 645 11.60 18.98 -25.86
CA ALA A 645 12.58 20.00 -26.24
C ALA A 645 12.07 20.99 -27.30
N ASP A 646 11.39 20.49 -28.38
CA ASP A 646 10.88 21.28 -29.50
C ASP A 646 9.53 20.78 -30.03
N GLY A 647 8.81 20.00 -29.23
CA GLY A 647 7.56 19.39 -29.67
C GLY A 647 6.37 20.35 -29.70
N PRO A 648 5.36 20.10 -30.54
CA PRO A 648 4.10 20.79 -30.42
C PRO A 648 3.49 20.52 -29.03
N GLN A 649 2.88 21.54 -28.46
CA GLN A 649 2.17 21.38 -27.19
C GLN A 649 1.03 20.36 -27.30
N ILE A 650 0.99 19.45 -26.34
CA ILE A 650 -0.20 18.64 -26.09
C ILE A 650 -0.92 19.26 -24.88
N GLY A 651 -1.99 20.02 -25.13
CA GLY A 651 -2.70 20.77 -24.10
C GLY A 651 -2.14 22.17 -23.84
N GLU A 652 -2.65 22.88 -22.82
CA GLU A 652 -2.21 24.22 -22.44
C GLU A 652 -0.92 24.18 -21.61
N GLY A 653 0.06 25.01 -21.91
CA GLY A 653 1.34 25.13 -21.22
C GLY A 653 2.43 25.77 -22.07
N PRO A 654 3.72 25.83 -21.65
CA PRO A 654 4.78 26.42 -22.46
C PRO A 654 5.03 25.65 -23.74
N ALA A 655 5.39 26.34 -24.82
CA ALA A 655 5.52 25.76 -26.17
C ALA A 655 6.67 24.73 -26.29
N SER A 656 7.67 24.83 -25.41
CA SER A 656 8.83 23.93 -25.33
C SER A 656 9.31 23.81 -23.88
N GLY A 657 10.18 22.84 -23.61
CA GLY A 657 10.73 22.57 -22.30
C GLY A 657 9.97 21.47 -21.53
N PRO A 658 10.53 20.99 -20.41
CA PRO A 658 10.05 19.81 -19.73
C PRO A 658 8.57 19.88 -19.35
N GLU A 659 7.87 18.79 -19.60
CA GLU A 659 6.47 18.61 -19.25
C GLU A 659 6.36 17.58 -18.12
N VAL A 660 5.84 18.00 -16.94
CA VAL A 660 5.82 17.18 -15.72
C VAL A 660 4.41 17.05 -15.17
N TYR A 661 4.05 15.83 -14.81
CA TYR A 661 2.79 15.48 -14.14
C TYR A 661 3.06 14.83 -12.79
N ILE A 662 2.21 15.12 -11.81
CA ILE A 662 2.12 14.40 -10.54
C ILE A 662 0.68 13.94 -10.30
N GLY A 663 0.48 12.86 -9.54
CA GLY A 663 -0.87 12.42 -9.16
C GLY A 663 -0.95 10.99 -8.67
N SER A 664 -2.13 10.39 -8.79
CA SER A 664 -2.47 9.17 -8.08
C SER A 664 -2.27 7.87 -8.88
N ALA A 665 -2.07 7.94 -10.20
CA ALA A 665 -2.02 6.78 -11.08
C ALA A 665 -0.66 6.08 -11.08
N ASP A 666 -0.66 4.75 -10.93
CA ASP A 666 0.42 3.87 -11.32
C ASP A 666 0.15 3.32 -12.74
N LEU A 667 1.17 2.75 -13.40
CA LEU A 667 1.05 2.13 -14.72
C LEU A 667 0.59 0.67 -14.61
N MET A 668 -0.65 0.50 -14.16
CA MET A 668 -1.30 -0.80 -13.95
C MET A 668 -2.72 -0.80 -14.52
N HIS A 669 -3.20 -1.94 -15.04
CA HIS A 669 -4.58 -2.09 -15.53
C HIS A 669 -5.63 -1.61 -14.53
N ARG A 670 -5.50 -1.99 -13.25
CA ARG A 670 -6.46 -1.56 -12.23
C ARG A 670 -6.52 -0.03 -12.07
N ASN A 671 -5.40 0.68 -12.24
CA ASN A 671 -5.35 2.14 -12.16
C ASN A 671 -5.88 2.79 -13.45
N LEU A 672 -5.51 2.23 -14.61
CA LEU A 672 -5.77 2.84 -15.90
C LEU A 672 -7.14 2.47 -16.49
N ASP A 673 -7.76 1.35 -16.03
CA ASP A 673 -9.02 0.84 -16.59
C ASP A 673 -10.18 0.76 -15.58
N ARG A 674 -9.85 0.57 -14.27
CA ARG A 674 -10.87 0.26 -13.24
C ARG A 674 -10.89 1.24 -12.07
N ARG A 675 -10.17 2.37 -12.19
CA ARG A 675 -10.14 3.40 -11.16
C ARG A 675 -10.32 4.78 -11.79
N VAL A 676 -10.82 5.70 -10.98
CA VAL A 676 -10.70 7.12 -11.25
C VAL A 676 -9.40 7.60 -10.61
N GLU A 677 -8.45 7.97 -11.46
CA GLU A 677 -7.16 8.56 -11.09
C GLU A 677 -7.03 9.94 -11.72
N ALA A 678 -6.21 10.79 -11.14
CA ALA A 678 -5.93 12.11 -11.71
C ALA A 678 -4.42 12.39 -11.67
N LEU A 679 -3.90 12.87 -12.80
CA LEU A 679 -2.57 13.46 -12.91
C LEU A 679 -2.74 14.93 -13.26
N VAL A 680 -2.08 15.82 -12.52
CA VAL A 680 -2.08 17.26 -12.78
C VAL A 680 -0.76 17.68 -13.41
N ARG A 681 -0.80 18.51 -14.45
CA ARG A 681 0.38 19.12 -15.05
C ARG A 681 0.89 20.24 -14.17
N VAL A 682 2.15 20.16 -13.77
CA VAL A 682 2.89 21.21 -13.07
C VAL A 682 3.42 22.20 -14.10
N THR A 683 3.30 23.50 -13.84
CA THR A 683 3.65 24.55 -14.81
C THR A 683 4.68 25.55 -14.32
N ALA A 684 4.89 25.65 -13.00
CA ALA A 684 5.92 26.52 -12.45
C ALA A 684 7.32 25.97 -12.74
N PRO A 685 8.21 26.69 -13.44
CA PRO A 685 9.53 26.18 -13.85
C PRO A 685 10.38 25.68 -12.67
N GLU A 686 10.35 26.38 -11.55
CA GLU A 686 11.09 26.01 -10.34
C GLU A 686 10.63 24.65 -9.77
N GLN A 687 9.32 24.40 -9.81
CA GLN A 687 8.73 23.14 -9.35
C GLN A 687 9.00 21.99 -10.33
N ILE A 688 8.98 22.27 -11.63
CA ILE A 688 9.38 21.31 -12.68
C ILE A 688 10.83 20.87 -12.44
N ASP A 689 11.74 21.81 -12.25
CA ASP A 689 13.15 21.55 -11.95
C ASP A 689 13.34 20.78 -10.64
N GLU A 690 12.55 21.10 -9.62
CA GLU A 690 12.60 20.37 -8.34
C GLU A 690 12.18 18.91 -8.50
N LEU A 691 11.11 18.64 -9.24
CA LEU A 691 10.61 17.29 -9.49
C LEU A 691 11.59 16.46 -10.35
N ILE A 692 12.19 17.04 -11.37
CA ILE A 692 13.20 16.38 -12.20
C ILE A 692 14.42 16.04 -11.35
N ARG A 693 14.95 17.00 -10.58
CA ARG A 693 16.09 16.77 -9.67
C ARG A 693 15.77 15.73 -8.58
N TYR A 694 14.53 15.62 -8.16
CA TYR A 694 14.13 14.58 -7.22
C TYR A 694 14.23 13.18 -7.85
N VAL A 695 13.77 13.00 -9.08
CA VAL A 695 13.94 11.72 -9.79
C VAL A 695 15.43 11.45 -10.05
N ASP A 696 16.22 12.45 -10.44
CA ASP A 696 17.67 12.31 -10.66
C ASP A 696 18.42 11.91 -9.39
N LEU A 697 18.05 12.49 -8.24
CA LEU A 697 18.60 12.10 -6.94
C LEU A 697 18.33 10.63 -6.63
N GLN A 698 17.13 10.14 -6.96
CA GLN A 698 16.79 8.73 -6.75
C GLN A 698 17.42 7.79 -7.80
N MET A 699 17.73 8.30 -8.98
CA MET A 699 18.50 7.57 -10.01
C MET A 699 20.00 7.59 -9.76
N ALA A 700 20.49 8.49 -8.89
CA ALA A 700 21.87 8.45 -8.41
C ALA A 700 22.10 7.21 -7.54
N ASP A 701 23.34 6.76 -7.45
CA ASP A 701 23.67 5.64 -6.60
C ASP A 701 23.37 5.98 -5.13
N SER A 702 22.44 5.21 -4.52
CA SER A 702 21.97 5.40 -3.16
C SER A 702 22.06 4.09 -2.38
N THR A 703 22.34 4.17 -1.08
CA THR A 703 22.47 3.01 -0.20
C THR A 703 21.20 2.16 -0.10
N MET A 704 20.05 2.72 -0.50
CA MET A 704 18.74 2.05 -0.49
C MET A 704 18.16 1.92 -1.90
N SER A 705 19.02 1.80 -2.90
CA SER A 705 18.63 1.70 -4.32
C SER A 705 19.11 0.40 -4.95
N TRP A 706 18.17 -0.41 -5.40
CA TRP A 706 18.43 -1.64 -6.15
C TRP A 706 18.35 -1.38 -7.65
N HIS A 707 19.37 -1.82 -8.37
CA HIS A 707 19.45 -1.71 -9.82
C HIS A 707 18.84 -2.96 -10.46
N MET A 708 17.76 -2.80 -11.19
CA MET A 708 17.13 -3.92 -11.90
C MET A 708 17.97 -4.33 -13.12
N GLN A 709 18.26 -5.63 -13.22
CA GLN A 709 19.04 -6.21 -14.30
C GLN A 709 18.13 -6.74 -15.44
N PRO A 710 18.66 -7.01 -16.65
CA PRO A 710 17.89 -7.55 -17.77
C PRO A 710 17.19 -8.88 -17.50
N ASP A 711 17.72 -9.70 -16.59
CA ASP A 711 17.13 -10.96 -16.15
C ASP A 711 16.08 -10.80 -15.04
N GLY A 712 15.84 -9.55 -14.62
CA GLY A 712 14.90 -9.19 -13.57
C GLY A 712 15.42 -9.41 -12.15
N THR A 713 16.70 -9.69 -11.96
CA THR A 713 17.35 -9.62 -10.64
C THR A 713 17.55 -8.16 -10.22
N TYR A 714 17.69 -7.94 -8.92
CA TYR A 714 17.94 -6.63 -8.36
C TYR A 714 19.24 -6.64 -7.59
N VAL A 715 20.13 -5.69 -7.87
CA VAL A 715 21.43 -5.56 -7.22
C VAL A 715 21.47 -4.29 -6.41
N LEU A 716 21.71 -4.41 -5.11
CA LEU A 716 21.89 -3.27 -4.21
C LEU A 716 23.33 -2.75 -4.32
N HIS A 717 23.46 -1.45 -4.57
CA HIS A 717 24.74 -0.76 -4.55
C HIS A 717 24.81 0.12 -3.30
N THR A 718 25.72 -0.18 -2.38
CA THR A 718 25.91 0.56 -1.13
C THR A 718 27.17 1.40 -1.11
N LYS A 719 28.12 1.14 -2.03
CA LYS A 719 29.41 1.82 -2.13
C LYS A 719 29.74 2.12 -3.58
N ASP A 720 30.51 3.19 -3.79
CA ASP A 720 31.11 3.49 -5.09
C ASP A 720 32.33 2.58 -5.40
N ASP A 721 32.92 2.76 -6.58
CA ASP A 721 34.09 1.96 -7.02
C ASP A 721 35.33 2.16 -6.12
N GLU A 722 35.43 3.26 -5.35
CA GLU A 722 36.45 3.50 -4.36
C GLU A 722 36.11 3.03 -2.94
N GLY A 723 34.93 2.37 -2.77
CA GLY A 723 34.48 1.82 -1.49
C GLY A 723 33.85 2.85 -0.53
N ARG A 724 33.55 4.06 -1.00
CA ARG A 724 32.93 5.11 -0.20
C ARG A 724 31.39 4.88 -0.14
N PRO A 725 30.73 5.12 1.01
CA PRO A 725 29.29 5.03 1.11
C PRO A 725 28.59 5.95 0.11
N LEU A 726 27.56 5.45 -0.53
CA LEU A 726 26.70 6.22 -1.42
C LEU A 726 25.70 7.08 -0.63
N VAL A 727 25.07 8.04 -1.32
CA VAL A 727 24.14 8.96 -0.70
C VAL A 727 22.76 8.29 -0.58
N ASP A 728 22.25 8.15 0.64
CA ASP A 728 20.83 7.85 0.87
C ASP A 728 19.97 9.04 0.47
N SER A 729 19.08 8.84 -0.50
CA SER A 729 18.24 9.91 -1.05
C SER A 729 17.25 10.47 -0.01
N GLN A 730 16.72 9.62 0.88
CA GLN A 730 15.77 10.04 1.93
C GLN A 730 16.49 10.82 3.03
N GLU A 731 17.64 10.34 3.49
CA GLU A 731 18.46 11.04 4.48
C GLU A 731 18.98 12.39 3.94
N TYR A 732 19.37 12.43 2.64
CA TYR A 732 19.72 13.70 1.98
C TYR A 732 18.58 14.71 2.04
N LEU A 733 17.34 14.28 1.74
CA LEU A 733 16.15 15.15 1.77
C LEU A 733 15.80 15.58 3.19
N ILE A 734 15.92 14.70 4.19
CA ILE A 734 15.79 15.05 5.61
C ILE A 734 16.73 16.20 5.97
N ARG A 735 18.03 16.04 5.68
CA ARG A 735 19.06 17.06 5.97
C ARG A 735 18.83 18.36 5.20
N LYS A 736 18.42 18.27 3.92
CA LYS A 736 18.11 19.45 3.09
C LYS A 736 16.97 20.26 3.70
N HIS A 737 15.90 19.61 4.20
CA HIS A 737 14.75 20.29 4.80
C HIS A 737 15.06 20.83 6.19
N GLN A 738 15.86 20.16 7.00
CA GLN A 738 16.31 20.62 8.31
C GLN A 738 17.27 21.83 8.22
N ARG A 739 18.11 21.90 7.16
CA ARG A 739 19.04 23.00 6.93
C ARG A 739 18.43 24.22 6.22
N ARG A 740 17.14 24.19 5.89
CA ARG A 740 16.46 25.39 5.37
C ARG A 740 16.58 26.49 6.41
N PRO A 741 17.34 27.60 6.19
CA PRO A 741 17.47 28.64 7.18
C PRO A 741 16.08 29.18 7.48
N SER A 742 15.75 29.34 8.76
CA SER A 742 14.71 30.27 9.18
C SER A 742 15.01 31.60 8.48
N SER A 743 14.02 32.21 7.87
CA SER A 743 14.12 33.47 7.11
C SER A 743 14.48 34.65 8.01
N HIS A 744 15.69 34.61 8.62
CA HIS A 744 16.30 35.70 9.34
C HIS A 744 17.74 35.79 8.88
N ASN A 745 17.90 36.58 7.79
CA ASN A 745 18.99 37.57 7.57
C ASN A 745 18.60 38.43 6.37
#